data_062eb88ab5bc493699625b2162c57d53
#
_entry.id   062eb88ab5bc493699625b2162c57d53
#
_cell.length_a   1.000
_cell.length_b   1.000
_cell.length_c   1.000
_cell.angle_alpha   90.00
_cell.angle_beta   90.00
_cell.angle_gamma   90.00
#
_symmetry.space_group_name_H-M   'P 1'
#
loop_
_entity.id
_entity.type
_entity.pdbx_description
1 polymer ?
#
loop_
_entity_poly.entity_id
_entity_poly.type
_entity_poly.pdbx_seq_one_letter_code
_entity_poly.pdbx_strand_id
1 'polypeptide(L)'
;MKNTGYNRYMGRVNLYSDITDWLRVGTRTSGNVTDQEVSVTSYNGSSHINSMNTEKMVPCIYPYYDGKYGAPEGPEEDPQSHNGLWDNVLNGFDKYSQLYTEWYAQVKFLKYFTYNFDFYYQDLRRERKVSDASIGKFSFSKGAYSTGADDPSTLYTRMYYTRTNRTKLNHLLNYNQSFGIHDVSAMVGYEEETYNYRETNVSKLGLTDAAVNDLDAATTPYSTAGYGTEYAARSVFGRANYAYKSRYLLEFNLRYDGSSRFAPDYRWGAFPSFSAGWRMNEESWLKPVQWLTNLKLRASWGKLGNNAIGNYDWQSVYSAANYSTGQALTSGIAITSIANAALTWEETAVTNAGLDFGFFDNKLNGNIDVYNKLTTGILYTPDMYMVMGNATAPKANIAEVTNRGVELELGWRDNIGKDFSYSIKGQFSFNKNFVSKYKGKLERGWNKEHTEYSTNIGDVSTGSTTRVIEGRQINEFYLPNVYNGNGSYFNADGTVNINGGPKDGMIRTENDMQWLQAMQAAGYTFQPYNNIAKNALWYGEYIYADANGDGVYGNSYDSEFQGTSTTPKYNFGIQASANWKDFDFSMTWGGSAGFSIYYYGKARNSSETTYGYAIPDAVADDHYFYDPENPSDPRTNLSSKQPRLVNVSGAQSSASSSLHLEKGNFIKLRNLTLGYTMPKSISKKFYVERLRVYASGENLFAITGFSGMDPEMRVSMGYSTMRQYAFGINLTF
;
A
#
# COMPACT_ATOMS: atom_id res chain seq x y z
N MET A 1 7.99 -21.83 9.28
CA MET A 1 7.67 -21.30 10.60
C MET A 1 6.85 -22.35 11.32
N LYS A 2 7.11 -22.60 12.61
CA LYS A 2 6.24 -23.43 13.43
C LYS A 2 4.90 -22.70 13.61
N ASN A 3 3.80 -23.45 13.64
CA ASN A 3 2.43 -23.00 13.98
C ASN A 3 1.90 -21.88 13.06
N THR A 4 2.14 -22.01 11.76
CA THR A 4 1.56 -21.17 10.71
C THR A 4 0.76 -21.99 9.70
N GLY A 5 0.09 -23.02 10.20
CA GLY A 5 -0.75 -23.90 9.40
C GLY A 5 -1.90 -23.16 8.75
N TYR A 6 -2.17 -23.45 7.49
CA TYR A 6 -3.29 -22.90 6.74
C TYR A 6 -3.92 -23.98 5.89
N ASN A 7 -5.19 -24.27 6.16
CA ASN A 7 -5.99 -25.21 5.40
C ASN A 7 -7.19 -24.48 4.80
N ARG A 8 -7.46 -24.72 3.53
CA ARG A 8 -8.63 -24.16 2.85
C ARG A 8 -9.30 -25.23 2.00
N TYR A 9 -10.57 -25.41 2.23
CA TYR A 9 -11.45 -26.28 1.46
C TYR A 9 -12.46 -25.42 0.72
N MET A 10 -12.58 -25.59 -0.60
CA MET A 10 -13.50 -24.81 -1.40
C MET A 10 -14.29 -25.70 -2.36
N GLY A 11 -15.56 -25.37 -2.52
CA GLY A 11 -16.43 -25.98 -3.51
C GLY A 11 -17.14 -24.91 -4.33
N ARG A 12 -17.33 -25.16 -5.62
CA ARG A 12 -18.12 -24.31 -6.53
C ARG A 12 -19.04 -25.17 -7.37
N VAL A 13 -20.28 -24.73 -7.47
CA VAL A 13 -21.30 -25.34 -8.31
C VAL A 13 -21.95 -24.23 -9.17
N ASN A 14 -21.92 -24.42 -10.48
CA ASN A 14 -22.61 -23.56 -11.42
C ASN A 14 -23.57 -24.45 -12.21
N LEU A 15 -24.86 -24.25 -12.02
CA LEU A 15 -25.90 -25.02 -12.68
C LEU A 15 -26.83 -24.07 -13.43
N TYR A 16 -27.29 -24.49 -14.59
CA TYR A 16 -28.38 -23.82 -15.27
C TYR A 16 -29.24 -24.84 -16.00
N SER A 17 -30.49 -24.47 -16.24
CA SER A 17 -31.42 -25.23 -17.05
C SER A 17 -32.18 -24.29 -17.97
N ASP A 18 -32.23 -24.65 -19.21
CA ASP A 18 -33.16 -24.05 -20.20
C ASP A 18 -34.50 -24.75 -20.04
N ILE A 19 -35.40 -24.13 -19.24
CA ILE A 19 -36.76 -24.67 -19.00
C ILE A 19 -37.58 -24.64 -20.28
N THR A 20 -37.41 -23.56 -21.04
CA THR A 20 -37.98 -23.37 -22.37
C THR A 20 -37.01 -22.56 -23.20
N ASP A 21 -37.27 -22.37 -24.51
CA ASP A 21 -36.41 -21.55 -25.39
C ASP A 21 -36.35 -20.07 -24.95
N TRP A 22 -37.31 -19.64 -24.15
CA TRP A 22 -37.37 -18.27 -23.66
C TRP A 22 -37.03 -18.11 -22.16
N LEU A 23 -36.92 -19.21 -21.38
CA LEU A 23 -36.69 -19.17 -19.94
C LEU A 23 -35.45 -20.02 -19.56
N ARG A 24 -34.44 -19.38 -19.07
CA ARG A 24 -33.29 -20.02 -18.40
C ARG A 24 -33.30 -19.65 -16.93
N VAL A 25 -33.07 -20.62 -16.06
CA VAL A 25 -32.83 -20.42 -14.64
C VAL A 25 -31.52 -21.08 -14.22
N GLY A 26 -30.86 -20.53 -13.21
CA GLY A 26 -29.62 -21.11 -12.76
C GLY A 26 -29.16 -20.62 -11.41
N THR A 27 -28.10 -21.24 -10.93
CA THR A 27 -27.42 -20.85 -9.70
C THR A 27 -25.91 -20.92 -9.87
N ARG A 28 -25.21 -19.99 -9.23
CA ARG A 28 -23.77 -19.96 -9.05
C ARG A 28 -23.49 -19.93 -7.56
N THR A 29 -23.17 -21.08 -6.99
CA THR A 29 -22.93 -21.20 -5.56
C THR A 29 -21.49 -21.61 -5.32
N SER A 30 -20.81 -20.92 -4.41
CA SER A 30 -19.47 -21.27 -3.97
C SER A 30 -19.36 -21.10 -2.47
N GLY A 31 -18.64 -22.01 -1.85
CA GLY A 31 -18.35 -21.94 -0.42
C GLY A 31 -16.90 -22.29 -0.14
N ASN A 32 -16.36 -21.75 0.90
CA ASN A 32 -15.09 -22.18 1.43
C ASN A 32 -15.10 -22.16 2.96
N VAL A 33 -14.28 -23.06 3.50
CA VAL A 33 -13.95 -23.09 4.92
C VAL A 33 -12.44 -23.00 5.01
N THR A 34 -11.97 -22.07 5.80
CA THR A 34 -10.55 -21.83 6.05
C THR A 34 -10.28 -22.03 7.53
N ASP A 35 -9.24 -22.78 7.83
CA ASP A 35 -8.72 -22.97 9.19
C ASP A 35 -7.24 -22.57 9.18
N GLN A 36 -6.93 -21.52 9.92
CA GLN A 36 -5.58 -20.99 10.04
C GLN A 36 -5.15 -21.03 11.51
N GLU A 37 -3.96 -21.54 11.76
CA GLU A 37 -3.33 -21.38 13.06
C GLU A 37 -2.94 -19.92 13.28
N VAL A 38 -3.22 -19.39 14.46
CA VAL A 38 -2.85 -18.03 14.83
C VAL A 38 -1.40 -18.02 15.28
N SER A 39 -0.59 -17.24 14.61
CA SER A 39 0.79 -16.95 14.99
C SER A 39 0.95 -15.49 15.36
N VAL A 40 2.10 -15.11 15.89
CA VAL A 40 2.47 -13.72 16.19
C VAL A 40 2.24 -12.76 15.01
N THR A 41 2.35 -13.26 13.79
CA THR A 41 2.14 -12.46 12.56
C THR A 41 0.72 -12.02 12.34
N SER A 42 -0.26 -12.73 12.90
CA SER A 42 -1.68 -12.44 12.67
C SER A 42 -2.34 -11.64 13.79
N TYR A 43 -1.61 -11.34 14.86
CA TYR A 43 -2.13 -10.54 15.96
C TYR A 43 -2.03 -9.03 15.66
N ASN A 44 -3.14 -8.30 15.79
CA ASN A 44 -3.28 -6.86 15.57
C ASN A 44 -2.94 -6.33 14.15
N GLY A 45 -2.82 -7.18 13.13
CA GLY A 45 -2.39 -6.73 11.81
C GLY A 45 -0.97 -6.16 11.78
N SER A 46 -0.29 -6.13 12.90
CA SER A 46 1.11 -5.73 13.04
C SER A 46 1.94 -7.00 12.98
N SER A 47 2.65 -7.15 11.93
CA SER A 47 3.59 -8.25 11.79
C SER A 47 4.82 -7.97 12.68
N HIS A 48 4.81 -8.42 13.90
CA HIS A 48 6.00 -8.34 14.77
C HIS A 48 7.20 -9.10 14.20
N ILE A 49 6.97 -10.09 13.31
CA ILE A 49 8.06 -10.72 12.55
C ILE A 49 8.61 -9.78 11.45
N ASN A 50 7.85 -8.74 11.09
CA ASN A 50 8.01 -8.12 9.80
C ASN A 50 9.18 -7.19 9.67
N SER A 51 9.77 -6.64 10.61
CA SER A 51 10.73 -5.63 10.23
C SER A 51 11.85 -5.43 11.23
N MET A 52 11.54 -5.58 12.47
CA MET A 52 12.56 -5.27 13.46
C MET A 52 13.40 -6.48 13.85
N ASN A 53 12.81 -7.66 13.78
CA ASN A 53 13.35 -8.81 14.48
C ASN A 53 14.24 -9.70 13.63
N THR A 54 14.04 -9.72 12.30
CA THR A 54 14.93 -10.46 11.39
C THR A 54 16.18 -9.69 11.02
N GLU A 55 16.12 -8.36 11.01
CA GLU A 55 17.22 -7.50 10.63
C GLU A 55 18.07 -7.06 11.84
N LYS A 56 17.49 -7.12 13.06
CA LYS A 56 18.12 -6.62 14.28
C LYS A 56 18.66 -7.69 15.20
N MET A 57 18.46 -8.97 14.88
CA MET A 57 18.91 -10.04 15.77
C MET A 57 20.40 -9.98 15.99
N VAL A 58 20.79 -9.93 17.25
CA VAL A 58 22.19 -10.01 17.64
C VAL A 58 22.69 -11.42 17.31
N PRO A 59 23.71 -11.57 16.45
CA PRO A 59 24.11 -12.88 15.93
C PRO A 59 24.82 -13.75 16.98
N CYS A 60 25.21 -13.19 18.11
CA CYS A 60 25.99 -13.87 19.15
C CYS A 60 25.15 -14.39 20.33
N ILE A 61 23.83 -14.20 20.32
CA ILE A 61 22.96 -14.72 21.38
C ILE A 61 22.52 -16.14 21.03
N TYR A 62 22.73 -17.09 21.97
CA TYR A 62 22.23 -18.44 21.83
C TYR A 62 20.69 -18.43 21.88
N PRO A 63 20.00 -18.86 20.81
CA PRO A 63 18.55 -18.88 20.79
C PRO A 63 17.95 -19.86 21.82
N TYR A 64 18.67 -20.92 22.13
CA TYR A 64 18.26 -21.97 23.04
C TYR A 64 19.40 -22.42 23.96
N TYR A 65 19.03 -22.68 25.20
CA TYR A 65 19.88 -23.38 26.15
C TYR A 65 19.03 -24.41 26.90
N ASP A 66 19.46 -25.67 26.90
CA ASP A 66 18.77 -26.78 27.55
C ASP A 66 17.25 -26.83 27.22
N GLY A 67 16.92 -26.64 25.92
CA GLY A 67 15.56 -26.65 25.43
C GLY A 67 14.72 -25.39 25.76
N LYS A 68 15.32 -24.35 26.30
CA LYS A 68 14.68 -23.10 26.74
C LYS A 68 15.17 -21.93 25.92
N TYR A 69 14.31 -20.92 25.73
CA TYR A 69 14.68 -19.68 25.05
C TYR A 69 15.58 -18.80 25.92
N GLY A 70 16.59 -18.20 25.32
CA GLY A 70 17.40 -17.17 25.97
C GLY A 70 16.55 -15.93 26.27
N ALA A 71 16.69 -15.38 27.46
CA ALA A 71 16.14 -14.10 27.89
C ALA A 71 17.27 -13.20 28.36
N PRO A 72 17.78 -12.30 27.54
CA PRO A 72 18.75 -11.32 27.95
C PRO A 72 18.15 -10.34 28.95
N GLU A 73 18.89 -10.02 30.02
CA GLU A 73 18.40 -9.18 31.13
C GLU A 73 19.33 -8.03 31.48
N GLY A 74 20.19 -7.56 30.58
CA GLY A 74 21.07 -6.45 30.86
C GLY A 74 21.43 -5.64 29.64
N PRO A 75 22.09 -4.49 29.80
CA PRO A 75 22.56 -3.70 28.67
C PRO A 75 23.63 -4.41 27.83
N GLU A 76 24.23 -5.46 28.34
CA GLU A 76 25.19 -6.32 27.65
C GLU A 76 24.50 -7.51 26.94
N GLU A 77 23.23 -7.73 27.22
CA GLU A 77 22.40 -8.74 26.61
C GLU A 77 21.24 -8.03 25.86
N ASP A 78 20.84 -8.52 24.70
CA ASP A 78 19.74 -7.93 23.97
C ASP A 78 18.43 -8.00 24.79
N PRO A 79 17.94 -6.90 25.35
CA PRO A 79 16.68 -6.89 26.15
C PRO A 79 15.45 -7.22 25.31
N GLN A 80 15.61 -7.33 24.00
CA GLN A 80 14.55 -7.64 23.04
C GLN A 80 14.77 -8.99 22.36
N SER A 81 15.35 -9.97 23.06
CA SER A 81 15.48 -11.32 22.51
C SER A 81 14.16 -11.82 21.95
N HIS A 82 14.11 -11.90 20.64
CA HIS A 82 12.92 -12.29 19.90
C HIS A 82 12.89 -13.78 19.59
N ASN A 83 13.76 -14.55 20.18
CA ASN A 83 13.86 -16.00 19.93
C ASN A 83 12.52 -16.72 20.20
N GLY A 84 11.76 -16.27 21.20
CA GLY A 84 10.41 -16.77 21.46
C GLY A 84 9.38 -16.41 20.39
N LEU A 85 9.64 -15.42 19.52
CA LEU A 85 8.72 -15.08 18.42
C LEU A 85 8.74 -16.10 17.30
N TRP A 86 9.79 -16.89 17.17
CA TRP A 86 9.91 -17.94 16.15
C TRP A 86 9.07 -19.18 16.48
N ASP A 87 8.79 -19.41 17.76
CA ASP A 87 8.15 -20.60 18.27
C ASP A 87 6.80 -20.35 18.99
N ASN A 88 6.00 -19.39 18.56
CA ASN A 88 4.67 -19.12 19.10
C ASN A 88 4.57 -18.49 20.49
N VAL A 89 4.45 -17.19 20.47
CA VAL A 89 3.97 -16.41 21.61
C VAL A 89 2.44 -16.48 21.73
N LEU A 90 1.75 -16.99 20.73
CA LEU A 90 0.29 -17.06 20.68
C LEU A 90 -0.17 -18.44 20.22
N ASN A 91 -1.17 -18.96 20.93
CA ASN A 91 -1.95 -20.13 20.53
C ASN A 91 -3.33 -19.70 20.04
N GLY A 92 -3.88 -20.43 19.12
CA GLY A 92 -5.24 -20.20 18.69
C GLY A 92 -5.50 -20.57 17.24
N PHE A 93 -6.65 -20.15 16.79
CA PHE A 93 -7.09 -20.41 15.43
C PHE A 93 -7.86 -19.19 14.86
N ASP A 94 -7.95 -19.13 13.56
CA ASP A 94 -8.77 -18.18 12.82
C ASP A 94 -9.54 -18.92 11.73
N LYS A 95 -10.81 -19.20 12.01
CA LYS A 95 -11.68 -19.98 11.13
C LYS A 95 -12.62 -19.06 10.38
N TYR A 96 -12.65 -19.22 9.07
CA TYR A 96 -13.59 -18.53 8.19
C TYR A 96 -14.52 -19.53 7.51
N SER A 97 -15.79 -19.23 7.52
CA SER A 97 -16.80 -19.91 6.71
C SER A 97 -17.46 -18.88 5.80
N GLN A 98 -17.42 -19.11 4.50
CA GLN A 98 -17.96 -18.21 3.49
C GLN A 98 -18.90 -18.95 2.58
N LEU A 99 -20.11 -18.44 2.42
CA LEU A 99 -21.08 -18.88 1.44
C LEU A 99 -21.42 -17.72 0.52
N TYR A 100 -21.30 -17.95 -0.77
CA TYR A 100 -21.76 -17.07 -1.83
C TYR A 100 -22.76 -17.85 -2.68
N THR A 101 -23.96 -17.35 -2.84
CA THR A 101 -24.96 -17.96 -3.74
C THR A 101 -25.63 -16.87 -4.55
N GLU A 102 -25.74 -17.13 -5.83
CA GLU A 102 -26.45 -16.31 -6.79
C GLU A 102 -27.48 -17.18 -7.49
N TRP A 103 -28.71 -16.73 -7.50
CA TRP A 103 -29.80 -17.34 -8.24
C TRP A 103 -30.23 -16.38 -9.32
N TYR A 104 -30.34 -16.85 -10.55
CA TYR A 104 -30.67 -15.99 -11.67
C TYR A 104 -31.74 -16.60 -12.56
N ALA A 105 -32.48 -15.72 -13.18
CA ALA A 105 -33.44 -16.05 -14.24
C ALA A 105 -33.23 -15.13 -15.44
N GLN A 106 -33.20 -15.71 -16.62
CA GLN A 106 -33.17 -14.98 -17.88
C GLN A 106 -34.39 -15.30 -18.69
N VAL A 107 -35.13 -14.24 -19.08
CA VAL A 107 -36.36 -14.32 -19.86
C VAL A 107 -36.15 -13.60 -21.18
N LYS A 108 -36.31 -14.29 -22.31
CA LYS A 108 -36.25 -13.73 -23.67
C LYS A 108 -37.68 -13.55 -24.19
N PHE A 109 -38.03 -12.37 -24.69
CA PHE A 109 -39.35 -12.07 -25.21
C PHE A 109 -39.31 -11.06 -26.34
N LEU A 110 -40.35 -11.01 -27.14
CA LEU A 110 -40.46 -10.11 -28.27
C LEU A 110 -39.22 -10.10 -29.18
N LYS A 111 -38.51 -11.23 -29.32
CA LYS A 111 -37.34 -11.46 -30.16
C LYS A 111 -36.09 -10.62 -29.81
N TYR A 112 -36.26 -9.38 -29.36
CA TYR A 112 -35.17 -8.40 -29.17
C TYR A 112 -34.92 -8.06 -27.72
N PHE A 113 -35.77 -8.52 -26.81
CA PHE A 113 -35.68 -8.20 -25.39
C PHE A 113 -35.18 -9.40 -24.58
N THR A 114 -34.30 -9.12 -23.63
CA THR A 114 -33.83 -10.08 -22.61
C THR A 114 -33.95 -9.42 -21.25
N TYR A 115 -34.72 -9.99 -20.37
CA TYR A 115 -34.82 -9.61 -18.98
C TYR A 115 -33.97 -10.58 -18.16
N ASN A 116 -33.09 -10.05 -17.30
CA ASN A 116 -32.30 -10.82 -16.35
C ASN A 116 -32.69 -10.37 -14.94
N PHE A 117 -32.87 -11.34 -14.08
CA PHE A 117 -33.05 -11.17 -12.65
C PHE A 117 -31.96 -11.94 -11.94
N ASP A 118 -31.23 -11.28 -11.00
CA ASP A 118 -30.21 -11.91 -10.19
C ASP A 118 -30.47 -11.60 -8.71
N PHE A 119 -30.49 -12.64 -7.90
CA PHE A 119 -30.49 -12.57 -6.44
C PHE A 119 -29.17 -13.11 -5.92
N TYR A 120 -28.41 -12.28 -5.24
CA TYR A 120 -27.15 -12.62 -4.64
C TYR A 120 -27.25 -12.59 -3.12
N TYR A 121 -26.74 -13.62 -2.47
CA TYR A 121 -26.63 -13.71 -1.01
C TYR A 121 -25.22 -14.15 -0.60
N GLN A 122 -24.66 -13.46 0.40
CA GLN A 122 -23.37 -13.75 1.00
C GLN A 122 -23.54 -13.87 2.51
N ASP A 123 -22.99 -14.94 3.10
CA ASP A 123 -22.84 -15.13 4.56
C ASP A 123 -21.37 -15.43 4.86
N LEU A 124 -20.72 -14.51 5.57
CA LEU A 124 -19.35 -14.66 6.06
C LEU A 124 -19.39 -14.78 7.57
N ARG A 125 -18.77 -15.82 8.09
CA ARG A 125 -18.62 -16.03 9.54
C ARG A 125 -17.16 -16.23 9.86
N ARG A 126 -16.71 -15.58 10.91
CA ARG A 126 -15.37 -15.75 11.44
C ARG A 126 -15.46 -16.08 12.92
N GLU A 127 -14.73 -17.07 13.31
CA GLU A 127 -14.44 -17.40 14.69
C GLU A 127 -12.93 -17.39 14.88
N ARG A 128 -12.46 -16.51 15.76
CA ARG A 128 -11.04 -16.37 16.04
C ARG A 128 -10.79 -16.49 17.53
N LYS A 129 -9.87 -17.38 17.90
CA LYS A 129 -9.33 -17.52 19.24
C LYS A 129 -7.86 -17.11 19.24
N VAL A 130 -7.47 -16.32 20.21
CA VAL A 130 -6.07 -15.91 20.41
C VAL A 130 -5.78 -15.99 21.91
N SER A 131 -4.75 -16.71 22.28
CA SER A 131 -4.31 -16.83 23.66
C SER A 131 -2.81 -16.68 23.74
N ASP A 132 -2.31 -16.10 24.83
CA ASP A 132 -0.88 -16.09 25.10
C ASP A 132 -0.39 -17.53 25.30
N ALA A 133 0.80 -17.80 24.76
CA ALA A 133 1.56 -18.98 25.06
C ALA A 133 2.62 -18.60 26.10
N SER A 134 2.72 -19.40 27.14
CA SER A 134 3.83 -19.30 28.08
C SER A 134 5.12 -19.77 27.38
N ILE A 135 6.14 -18.91 27.37
CA ILE A 135 7.46 -19.23 26.83
C ILE A 135 8.45 -19.13 27.96
N GLY A 136 8.88 -20.28 28.48
CA GLY A 136 9.97 -20.32 29.45
C GLY A 136 11.24 -19.71 28.87
N LYS A 137 11.66 -18.56 29.42
CA LYS A 137 12.89 -17.87 29.06
C LYS A 137 13.94 -18.12 30.11
N PHE A 138 15.19 -18.35 29.69
CA PHE A 138 16.30 -18.57 30.57
C PHE A 138 17.25 -17.37 30.51
N SER A 139 17.49 -16.74 31.66
CA SER A 139 18.51 -15.69 31.79
C SER A 139 19.89 -16.34 31.92
N PHE A 140 20.77 -16.10 30.98
CA PHE A 140 22.13 -16.60 30.99
C PHE A 140 22.97 -15.92 32.08
N SER A 141 22.74 -14.63 32.34
CA SER A 141 23.47 -13.86 33.35
C SER A 141 23.11 -14.31 34.77
N LYS A 142 21.86 -14.70 35.00
CA LYS A 142 21.42 -15.19 36.32
C LYS A 142 21.46 -16.68 36.48
N GLY A 143 21.69 -17.45 35.41
CA GLY A 143 21.63 -18.90 35.42
C GLY A 143 20.24 -19.46 35.84
N ALA A 144 19.16 -18.67 35.63
CA ALA A 144 17.83 -18.97 36.12
C ALA A 144 16.73 -18.60 35.10
N TYR A 145 15.54 -19.12 35.29
CA TYR A 145 14.39 -18.69 34.51
C TYR A 145 14.06 -17.23 34.77
N SER A 146 13.74 -16.50 33.72
CA SER A 146 13.15 -15.15 33.82
C SER A 146 11.68 -15.29 34.22
N THR A 147 11.33 -14.64 35.33
CA THR A 147 9.98 -14.68 35.89
C THR A 147 9.01 -13.69 35.25
N GLY A 148 9.49 -12.76 34.41
CA GLY A 148 8.65 -11.68 33.89
C GLY A 148 7.77 -12.06 32.71
N ALA A 149 8.07 -13.16 32.01
CA ALA A 149 7.31 -13.59 30.83
C ALA A 149 6.21 -14.62 31.11
N ASP A 150 6.20 -15.19 32.29
CA ASP A 150 5.30 -16.29 32.68
C ASP A 150 4.42 -15.94 33.89
N ASP A 151 4.16 -14.66 34.13
CA ASP A 151 3.20 -14.25 35.15
C ASP A 151 1.78 -14.62 34.69
N PRO A 152 1.14 -15.64 35.31
CA PRO A 152 -0.20 -16.06 34.89
C PRO A 152 -1.23 -14.95 34.90
N SER A 153 -1.03 -13.93 35.76
CA SER A 153 -1.95 -12.78 35.84
C SER A 153 -2.00 -11.93 34.57
N THR A 154 -0.94 -11.97 33.76
CA THR A 154 -0.82 -11.20 32.52
C THR A 154 -1.22 -11.98 31.27
N LEU A 155 -1.30 -13.31 31.37
CA LEU A 155 -1.66 -14.15 30.24
C LEU A 155 -3.14 -13.97 29.89
N TYR A 156 -3.46 -13.76 28.64
CA TYR A 156 -4.83 -13.53 28.19
C TYR A 156 -5.33 -14.60 27.23
N THR A 157 -6.65 -14.74 27.19
CA THR A 157 -7.36 -15.42 26.11
C THR A 157 -8.47 -14.53 25.56
N ARG A 158 -8.68 -14.57 24.26
CA ARG A 158 -9.63 -13.73 23.56
C ARG A 158 -10.35 -14.47 22.45
N MET A 159 -11.67 -14.30 22.38
CA MET A 159 -12.53 -14.82 21.33
C MET A 159 -13.18 -13.69 20.54
N TYR A 160 -13.16 -13.81 19.23
CA TYR A 160 -13.84 -12.92 18.30
C TYR A 160 -14.83 -13.70 17.46
N TYR A 161 -16.06 -13.23 17.39
CA TYR A 161 -17.09 -13.73 16.51
C TYR A 161 -17.54 -12.60 15.60
N THR A 162 -17.40 -12.77 14.30
CA THR A 162 -17.94 -11.81 13.34
C THR A 162 -18.86 -12.49 12.35
N ARG A 163 -19.92 -11.78 11.95
CA ARG A 163 -20.82 -12.20 10.89
C ARG A 163 -21.11 -11.03 9.95
N THR A 164 -20.96 -11.29 8.67
CA THR A 164 -21.31 -10.34 7.59
C THR A 164 -22.34 -10.98 6.69
N ASN A 165 -23.48 -10.32 6.53
CA ASN A 165 -24.51 -10.70 5.57
C ASN A 165 -24.64 -9.62 4.52
N ARG A 166 -24.68 -10.02 3.25
CA ARG A 166 -24.91 -9.13 2.13
C ARG A 166 -25.95 -9.73 1.20
N THR A 167 -26.93 -8.92 0.84
CA THR A 167 -27.98 -9.31 -0.11
C THR A 167 -27.98 -8.30 -1.24
N LYS A 168 -28.10 -8.76 -2.49
CA LYS A 168 -28.17 -7.90 -3.65
C LYS A 168 -29.22 -8.43 -4.62
N LEU A 169 -30.04 -7.53 -5.13
CA LEU A 169 -31.07 -7.77 -6.14
C LEU A 169 -30.71 -6.95 -7.38
N ASN A 170 -30.72 -7.59 -8.54
CA ASN A 170 -30.53 -6.92 -9.83
C ASN A 170 -31.70 -7.25 -10.77
N HIS A 171 -32.16 -6.23 -11.45
CA HIS A 171 -33.13 -6.33 -12.53
C HIS A 171 -32.58 -5.63 -13.76
N LEU A 172 -32.39 -6.34 -14.87
CA LEU A 172 -31.81 -5.81 -16.11
C LEU A 172 -32.73 -6.11 -17.29
N LEU A 173 -33.12 -5.08 -17.98
CA LEU A 173 -33.84 -5.21 -19.26
C LEU A 173 -32.93 -4.76 -20.40
N ASN A 174 -32.61 -5.69 -21.30
CA ASN A 174 -31.75 -5.45 -22.46
C ASN A 174 -32.57 -5.48 -23.73
N TYR A 175 -32.28 -4.58 -24.65
CA TYR A 175 -32.76 -4.52 -26.00
C TYR A 175 -31.58 -4.54 -26.96
N ASN A 176 -31.63 -5.40 -28.01
CA ASN A 176 -30.58 -5.49 -29.03
C ASN A 176 -31.24 -5.72 -30.38
N GLN A 177 -30.97 -4.82 -31.34
CA GLN A 177 -31.48 -4.98 -32.71
C GLN A 177 -30.53 -4.31 -33.73
N SER A 178 -30.36 -4.96 -34.86
CA SER A 178 -29.72 -4.40 -36.05
C SER A 178 -30.73 -4.02 -37.10
N PHE A 179 -30.64 -2.79 -37.62
CA PHE A 179 -31.49 -2.22 -38.67
C PHE A 179 -30.62 -1.95 -39.90
N GLY A 180 -30.26 -2.99 -40.66
CA GLY A 180 -29.34 -2.88 -41.78
C GLY A 180 -27.95 -2.44 -41.35
N ILE A 181 -27.61 -1.17 -41.58
CA ILE A 181 -26.30 -0.59 -41.24
C ILE A 181 -26.28 0.05 -39.87
N HIS A 182 -27.35 -0.02 -39.11
CA HIS A 182 -27.49 0.55 -37.77
C HIS A 182 -27.62 -0.56 -36.74
N ASP A 183 -26.72 -0.61 -35.79
CA ASP A 183 -26.81 -1.49 -34.63
C ASP A 183 -27.15 -0.65 -33.39
N VAL A 184 -28.22 -1.05 -32.69
CA VAL A 184 -28.71 -0.39 -31.47
C VAL A 184 -28.77 -1.41 -30.36
N SER A 185 -28.17 -1.08 -29.22
CA SER A 185 -28.43 -1.79 -27.98
C SER A 185 -28.75 -0.82 -26.86
N ALA A 186 -29.68 -1.19 -26.01
CA ALA A 186 -30.08 -0.42 -24.85
C ALA A 186 -30.22 -1.36 -23.63
N MET A 187 -29.93 -0.84 -22.46
CA MET A 187 -30.13 -1.54 -21.20
C MET A 187 -30.64 -0.57 -20.16
N VAL A 188 -31.62 -1.01 -19.37
CA VAL A 188 -32.08 -0.33 -18.15
C VAL A 188 -31.98 -1.32 -17.00
N GLY A 189 -31.45 -0.87 -15.87
CA GLY A 189 -31.28 -1.68 -14.70
C GLY A 189 -31.69 -1.02 -13.40
N TYR A 190 -32.07 -1.84 -12.45
CA TYR A 190 -32.31 -1.49 -11.05
C TYR A 190 -31.51 -2.46 -10.17
N GLU A 191 -30.82 -1.89 -9.19
CA GLU A 191 -30.04 -2.64 -8.22
C GLU A 191 -30.36 -2.19 -6.80
N GLU A 192 -30.51 -3.14 -5.89
CA GLU A 192 -30.63 -2.88 -4.47
C GLU A 192 -29.65 -3.78 -3.69
N GLU A 193 -28.95 -3.18 -2.74
CA GLU A 193 -27.98 -3.88 -1.89
C GLU A 193 -28.22 -3.56 -0.42
N THR A 194 -28.15 -4.60 0.43
CA THR A 194 -28.10 -4.45 1.89
C THR A 194 -26.86 -5.14 2.45
N TYR A 195 -26.27 -4.54 3.44
CA TYR A 195 -25.10 -5.05 4.16
C TYR A 195 -25.33 -4.94 5.65
N ASN A 196 -25.04 -6.02 6.37
CA ASN A 196 -25.13 -6.08 7.82
C ASN A 196 -23.87 -6.77 8.37
N TYR A 197 -23.21 -6.12 9.33
CA TYR A 197 -22.05 -6.65 10.03
C TYR A 197 -22.32 -6.65 11.52
N ARG A 198 -21.93 -7.72 12.19
CA ARG A 198 -21.96 -7.83 13.65
C ARG A 198 -20.64 -8.40 14.14
N GLU A 199 -20.16 -7.85 15.24
CA GLU A 199 -18.98 -8.33 15.95
C GLU A 199 -19.27 -8.47 17.44
N THR A 200 -18.72 -9.52 18.02
CA THR A 200 -18.65 -9.72 19.47
C THR A 200 -17.25 -10.18 19.81
N ASN A 201 -16.60 -9.53 20.76
CA ASN A 201 -15.33 -9.98 21.30
C ASN A 201 -15.38 -10.05 22.83
N VAL A 202 -14.70 -11.04 23.36
CA VAL A 202 -14.58 -11.29 24.81
C VAL A 202 -13.13 -11.62 25.10
N SER A 203 -12.58 -11.02 26.14
CA SER A 203 -11.21 -11.23 26.58
C SER A 203 -11.14 -11.36 28.11
N LYS A 204 -10.33 -12.30 28.58
CA LYS A 204 -10.04 -12.48 30.01
C LYS A 204 -8.53 -12.60 30.21
N LEU A 205 -8.07 -12.22 31.38
CA LEU A 205 -6.69 -12.35 31.87
C LEU A 205 -6.61 -13.40 32.98
N GLY A 206 -5.38 -13.79 33.31
CA GLY A 206 -5.10 -14.70 34.40
C GLY A 206 -5.32 -16.16 34.03
N LEU A 207 -4.74 -16.61 32.93
CA LEU A 207 -4.67 -18.03 32.59
C LEU A 207 -3.73 -18.73 33.58
N THR A 208 -4.23 -19.71 34.33
CA THR A 208 -3.43 -20.49 35.26
C THR A 208 -2.40 -21.37 34.53
N ASP A 209 -2.76 -21.81 33.33
CA ASP A 209 -1.90 -22.60 32.45
C ASP A 209 -2.18 -22.21 31.00
N ALA A 210 -1.16 -21.83 30.25
CA ALA A 210 -1.27 -21.47 28.83
C ALA A 210 -1.72 -22.64 27.93
N ALA A 211 -1.57 -23.87 28.38
CA ALA A 211 -2.08 -25.05 27.68
C ALA A 211 -3.61 -25.18 27.80
N VAL A 212 -4.21 -24.61 28.84
CA VAL A 212 -5.66 -24.57 29.05
C VAL A 212 -6.16 -23.16 28.82
N ASN A 213 -6.39 -22.83 27.55
CA ASN A 213 -6.57 -21.45 27.09
C ASN A 213 -8.02 -21.09 26.74
N ASP A 214 -9.01 -21.76 27.33
CA ASP A 214 -10.41 -21.36 27.21
C ASP A 214 -10.78 -20.20 28.11
N LEU A 215 -11.83 -19.45 27.78
CA LEU A 215 -12.25 -18.27 28.53
C LEU A 215 -12.53 -18.57 30.00
N ASP A 216 -13.04 -19.76 30.32
CA ASP A 216 -13.33 -20.15 31.70
C ASP A 216 -12.06 -20.48 32.50
N ALA A 217 -10.97 -20.81 31.83
CA ALA A 217 -9.68 -21.02 32.49
C ALA A 217 -9.01 -19.73 32.98
N ALA A 218 -9.47 -18.57 32.50
CA ALA A 218 -8.95 -17.27 32.89
C ALA A 218 -9.82 -16.64 33.98
N THR A 219 -9.17 -16.11 35.02
CA THR A 219 -9.84 -15.69 36.27
C THR A 219 -10.43 -14.30 36.24
N THR A 220 -9.85 -13.38 35.46
CA THR A 220 -10.19 -11.96 35.52
C THR A 220 -10.79 -11.46 34.22
N PRO A 221 -12.03 -10.93 34.20
CA PRO A 221 -12.56 -10.25 33.01
C PRO A 221 -11.67 -9.07 32.62
N TYR A 222 -11.34 -8.97 31.32
CA TYR A 222 -10.49 -7.89 30.81
C TYR A 222 -11.24 -6.93 29.88
N SER A 223 -11.94 -7.48 28.89
CA SER A 223 -12.70 -6.66 27.94
C SER A 223 -13.85 -7.46 27.36
N THR A 224 -14.99 -6.81 27.25
CA THR A 224 -16.13 -7.30 26.48
C THR A 224 -16.61 -6.17 25.58
N ALA A 225 -16.79 -6.45 24.29
CA ALA A 225 -17.30 -5.48 23.35
C ALA A 225 -18.15 -6.20 22.30
N GLY A 226 -19.13 -5.48 21.78
CA GLY A 226 -19.94 -5.94 20.67
C GLY A 226 -20.58 -4.75 19.98
N TYR A 227 -20.63 -4.79 18.66
CA TYR A 227 -21.29 -3.78 17.86
C TYR A 227 -21.82 -4.33 16.54
N GLY A 228 -22.75 -3.59 15.95
CA GLY A 228 -23.25 -3.87 14.62
C GLY A 228 -23.19 -2.63 13.75
N THR A 229 -23.01 -2.83 12.46
CA THR A 229 -23.09 -1.75 11.47
C THR A 229 -23.77 -2.24 10.21
N GLU A 230 -24.53 -1.36 9.57
CA GLU A 230 -25.28 -1.70 8.38
C GLU A 230 -25.35 -0.53 7.39
N TYR A 231 -25.50 -0.85 6.13
CA TYR A 231 -25.85 0.12 5.11
C TYR A 231 -26.75 -0.50 4.03
N ALA A 232 -27.43 0.37 3.29
CA ALA A 232 -28.17 0.01 2.10
C ALA A 232 -27.82 0.95 0.95
N ALA A 233 -27.86 0.42 -0.27
CA ALA A 233 -27.69 1.19 -1.50
C ALA A 233 -28.76 0.81 -2.52
N ARG A 234 -29.18 1.78 -3.33
CA ARG A 234 -30.10 1.60 -4.45
C ARG A 234 -29.57 2.32 -5.67
N SER A 235 -29.78 1.73 -6.83
CA SER A 235 -29.27 2.28 -8.07
C SER A 235 -30.28 2.06 -9.21
N VAL A 236 -30.47 3.10 -10.01
CA VAL A 236 -31.12 3.00 -11.32
C VAL A 236 -30.11 3.39 -12.38
N PHE A 237 -29.94 2.57 -13.39
CA PHE A 237 -28.93 2.83 -14.41
C PHE A 237 -29.40 2.43 -15.81
N GLY A 238 -28.80 3.06 -16.82
CA GLY A 238 -29.06 2.76 -18.18
C GLY A 238 -27.87 2.93 -19.09
N ARG A 239 -27.85 2.21 -20.18
CA ARG A 239 -26.86 2.28 -21.24
C ARG A 239 -27.54 2.30 -22.60
N ALA A 240 -27.04 3.09 -23.52
CA ALA A 240 -27.42 3.07 -24.92
C ALA A 240 -26.15 3.01 -25.78
N ASN A 241 -26.09 2.05 -26.69
CA ASN A 241 -25.02 1.94 -27.68
C ASN A 241 -25.60 2.07 -29.07
N TYR A 242 -24.88 2.78 -29.92
CA TYR A 242 -25.25 2.93 -31.33
C TYR A 242 -24.00 2.75 -32.19
N ALA A 243 -24.10 1.89 -33.20
CA ALA A 243 -23.06 1.74 -34.21
C ALA A 243 -23.66 1.97 -35.60
N TYR A 244 -23.02 2.87 -36.37
CA TYR A 244 -23.36 3.13 -37.75
C TYR A 244 -22.33 2.50 -38.66
N LYS A 245 -22.75 1.56 -39.53
CA LYS A 245 -21.87 0.77 -40.42
C LYS A 245 -20.72 0.07 -39.69
N SER A 246 -20.91 -0.27 -38.41
CA SER A 246 -19.84 -0.75 -37.51
C SER A 246 -18.57 0.13 -37.52
N ARG A 247 -18.68 1.38 -37.95
CA ARG A 247 -17.59 2.32 -38.15
C ARG A 247 -17.59 3.45 -37.12
N TYR A 248 -18.73 4.07 -36.92
CA TYR A 248 -18.93 5.12 -35.93
C TYR A 248 -19.68 4.52 -34.75
N LEU A 249 -19.06 4.57 -33.58
CA LEU A 249 -19.51 3.93 -32.36
C LEU A 249 -19.80 5.02 -31.33
N LEU A 250 -20.98 4.96 -30.73
CA LEU A 250 -21.36 5.87 -29.64
C LEU A 250 -21.91 5.04 -28.48
N GLU A 251 -21.53 5.43 -27.27
CA GLU A 251 -22.08 4.84 -26.05
C GLU A 251 -22.40 5.97 -25.06
N PHE A 252 -23.57 5.87 -24.45
CA PHE A 252 -24.00 6.69 -23.34
C PHE A 252 -24.39 5.82 -22.16
N ASN A 253 -23.90 6.14 -20.96
CA ASN A 253 -24.30 5.50 -19.72
C ASN A 253 -24.76 6.58 -18.73
N LEU A 254 -25.74 6.25 -17.92
CA LEU A 254 -26.16 7.02 -16.76
C LEU A 254 -26.39 6.07 -15.59
N ARG A 255 -25.81 6.39 -14.44
CA ARG A 255 -26.08 5.71 -13.17
C ARG A 255 -26.54 6.73 -12.13
N TYR A 256 -27.62 6.45 -11.45
CA TYR A 256 -28.17 7.25 -10.36
C TYR A 256 -28.21 6.39 -9.11
N ASP A 257 -27.27 6.66 -8.19
CA ASP A 257 -26.97 5.84 -7.03
C ASP A 257 -27.35 6.54 -5.74
N GLY A 258 -28.05 5.84 -4.85
CA GLY A 258 -28.35 6.28 -3.51
C GLY A 258 -27.67 5.42 -2.45
N SER A 259 -27.08 6.05 -1.42
CA SER A 259 -26.41 5.35 -0.32
C SER A 259 -26.88 5.86 1.04
N SER A 260 -27.20 4.95 1.95
CA SER A 260 -27.58 5.28 3.33
C SER A 260 -26.41 5.84 4.17
N ARG A 261 -25.19 5.83 3.64
CA ARG A 261 -24.01 6.45 4.26
C ARG A 261 -24.07 7.96 4.28
N PHE A 262 -25.01 8.55 3.54
CA PHE A 262 -25.26 9.99 3.48
C PHE A 262 -26.63 10.34 4.03
N ALA A 263 -26.79 11.58 4.48
CA ALA A 263 -28.07 12.12 4.92
C ALA A 263 -29.12 12.10 3.77
N PRO A 264 -30.44 12.04 4.06
CA PRO A 264 -31.48 11.92 3.06
C PRO A 264 -31.36 12.88 1.88
N ASP A 265 -31.02 14.15 2.13
CA ASP A 265 -30.94 15.21 1.11
C ASP A 265 -29.66 15.13 0.24
N TYR A 266 -28.63 14.41 0.68
CA TYR A 266 -27.32 14.27 0.01
C TYR A 266 -27.02 12.83 -0.45
N ARG A 267 -28.01 11.96 -0.32
CA ARG A 267 -27.88 10.51 -0.53
C ARG A 267 -27.65 10.12 -1.99
N TRP A 268 -28.19 10.88 -2.92
CA TRP A 268 -28.24 10.51 -4.32
C TRP A 268 -27.18 11.23 -5.16
N GLY A 269 -26.47 10.46 -5.99
CA GLY A 269 -25.49 10.95 -6.95
C GLY A 269 -25.79 10.49 -8.37
N ALA A 270 -25.57 11.36 -9.36
CA ALA A 270 -25.73 11.06 -10.79
C ALA A 270 -24.37 10.96 -11.48
N PHE A 271 -24.12 9.83 -12.14
CA PHE A 271 -22.82 9.50 -12.74
C PHE A 271 -23.00 9.20 -14.24
N PRO A 272 -23.05 10.23 -15.09
CA PRO A 272 -23.11 10.07 -16.54
C PRO A 272 -21.75 9.72 -17.13
N SER A 273 -21.74 8.97 -18.25
CA SER A 273 -20.58 8.81 -19.09
C SER A 273 -20.94 8.72 -20.56
N PHE A 274 -20.03 9.17 -21.41
CA PHE A 274 -20.17 9.17 -22.86
C PHE A 274 -18.86 8.70 -23.50
N SER A 275 -18.95 7.86 -24.53
CA SER A 275 -17.80 7.51 -25.36
C SER A 275 -18.14 7.52 -26.85
N ALA A 276 -17.15 7.88 -27.66
CA ALA A 276 -17.22 7.83 -29.11
C ALA A 276 -16.00 7.09 -29.66
N GLY A 277 -16.23 6.29 -30.70
CA GLY A 277 -15.17 5.57 -31.40
C GLY A 277 -15.34 5.67 -32.91
N TRP A 278 -14.24 5.89 -33.62
CA TRP A 278 -14.19 5.94 -35.07
C TRP A 278 -13.19 4.91 -35.60
N ARG A 279 -13.70 3.87 -36.27
CA ARG A 279 -12.88 2.85 -36.93
C ARG A 279 -12.46 3.39 -38.30
N MET A 280 -11.35 4.13 -38.33
CA MET A 280 -10.85 4.81 -39.49
C MET A 280 -10.44 3.83 -40.61
N ASN A 281 -9.95 2.65 -40.23
CA ASN A 281 -9.58 1.60 -41.19
C ASN A 281 -10.76 1.10 -42.03
N GLU A 282 -12.02 1.33 -41.60
CA GLU A 282 -13.22 0.98 -42.37
C GLU A 282 -13.62 2.04 -43.38
N GLU A 283 -12.93 3.19 -43.42
CA GLU A 283 -13.18 4.25 -44.38
C GLU A 283 -12.70 3.86 -45.79
N SER A 284 -13.47 4.26 -46.82
CA SER A 284 -13.18 3.89 -48.21
C SER A 284 -11.78 4.35 -48.68
N TRP A 285 -11.29 5.44 -48.15
CA TRP A 285 -9.97 5.99 -48.50
C TRP A 285 -8.80 5.29 -47.75
N LEU A 286 -9.05 4.54 -46.65
CA LEU A 286 -8.07 3.76 -45.91
C LEU A 286 -8.12 2.24 -46.27
N LYS A 287 -9.25 1.73 -46.70
CA LYS A 287 -9.39 0.33 -47.11
C LYS A 287 -8.33 -0.18 -48.11
N PRO A 288 -7.85 0.63 -49.07
CA PRO A 288 -6.78 0.17 -49.98
C PRO A 288 -5.42 -0.02 -49.32
N VAL A 289 -5.23 0.51 -48.08
CA VAL A 289 -3.93 0.45 -47.37
C VAL A 289 -3.80 -0.92 -46.71
N GLN A 290 -3.27 -1.90 -47.41
CA GLN A 290 -3.21 -3.31 -46.98
C GLN A 290 -2.40 -3.54 -45.70
N TRP A 291 -1.38 -2.73 -45.44
CA TRP A 291 -0.57 -2.86 -44.23
C TRP A 291 -1.23 -2.30 -42.98
N LEU A 292 -2.30 -1.51 -43.10
CA LEU A 292 -3.06 -0.94 -42.00
C LEU A 292 -4.25 -1.86 -41.69
N THR A 293 -4.14 -2.68 -40.68
CA THR A 293 -5.16 -3.67 -40.30
C THR A 293 -6.23 -3.08 -39.38
N ASN A 294 -5.83 -2.21 -38.47
CA ASN A 294 -6.71 -1.55 -37.53
C ASN A 294 -6.24 -0.13 -37.27
N LEU A 295 -7.18 0.81 -37.29
CA LEU A 295 -6.94 2.19 -36.84
C LEU A 295 -8.26 2.72 -36.27
N LYS A 296 -8.31 2.91 -34.95
CA LYS A 296 -9.49 3.39 -34.23
C LYS A 296 -9.15 4.54 -33.32
N LEU A 297 -9.76 5.67 -33.59
CA LEU A 297 -9.74 6.82 -32.68
C LEU A 297 -10.88 6.68 -31.69
N ARG A 298 -10.65 6.99 -30.41
CA ARG A 298 -11.66 6.97 -29.34
C ARG A 298 -11.50 8.16 -28.41
N ALA A 299 -12.64 8.62 -27.90
CA ALA A 299 -12.71 9.62 -26.86
C ALA A 299 -13.78 9.24 -25.86
N SER A 300 -13.56 9.52 -24.61
CA SER A 300 -14.54 9.30 -23.56
C SER A 300 -14.45 10.34 -22.46
N TRP A 301 -15.60 10.59 -21.87
CA TRP A 301 -15.73 11.36 -20.65
C TRP A 301 -16.75 10.69 -19.76
N GLY A 302 -16.48 10.68 -18.44
CA GLY A 302 -17.45 10.13 -17.49
C GLY A 302 -17.14 10.51 -16.06
N LYS A 303 -18.18 10.48 -15.24
CA LYS A 303 -18.13 10.66 -13.81
C LYS A 303 -18.29 9.32 -13.09
N LEU A 304 -17.55 9.12 -12.02
CA LEU A 304 -17.67 8.01 -11.07
C LEU A 304 -17.89 8.58 -9.67
N GLY A 305 -18.72 7.91 -8.88
CA GLY A 305 -18.96 8.25 -7.47
C GLY A 305 -18.24 7.29 -6.54
N ASN A 306 -17.76 7.82 -5.43
CA ASN A 306 -17.21 7.04 -4.32
C ASN A 306 -17.91 7.43 -3.03
N ASN A 307 -18.43 6.43 -2.29
CA ASN A 307 -19.09 6.57 -0.99
C ASN A 307 -18.30 5.91 0.15
N ALA A 308 -16.98 5.82 0.04
CA ALA A 308 -16.13 5.15 1.00
C ALA A 308 -15.96 5.96 2.31
N ILE A 309 -17.06 6.13 3.04
CA ILE A 309 -17.10 6.71 4.39
C ILE A 309 -17.72 5.72 5.36
N GLY A 310 -17.63 6.02 6.65
CA GLY A 310 -18.33 5.25 7.69
C GLY A 310 -19.84 5.28 7.52
N ASN A 311 -20.51 4.24 7.95
CA ASN A 311 -21.96 4.09 7.72
C ASN A 311 -22.80 5.18 8.41
N TYR A 312 -22.25 5.85 9.43
CA TYR A 312 -22.94 6.85 10.25
C TYR A 312 -22.17 8.18 10.39
N ASP A 313 -21.17 8.43 9.54
CA ASP A 313 -20.32 9.64 9.61
C ASP A 313 -21.10 10.97 9.46
N TRP A 314 -22.31 10.92 8.89
CA TRP A 314 -23.17 12.10 8.77
C TRP A 314 -23.99 12.42 10.03
N GLN A 315 -23.95 11.54 11.05
CA GLN A 315 -24.71 11.67 12.31
C GLN A 315 -23.77 11.97 13.48
N SER A 316 -24.28 12.61 14.53
CA SER A 316 -23.59 12.71 15.81
C SER A 316 -23.53 11.33 16.48
N VAL A 317 -22.37 10.97 16.97
CA VAL A 317 -22.16 9.72 17.71
C VAL A 317 -21.98 10.03 19.18
N TYR A 318 -22.68 9.26 20.00
CA TYR A 318 -22.61 9.33 21.46
C TYR A 318 -21.88 8.09 22.00
N SER A 319 -21.05 8.29 23.01
CA SER A 319 -20.40 7.21 23.76
C SER A 319 -20.69 7.33 25.23
N ALA A 320 -20.66 6.21 25.94
CA ALA A 320 -20.72 6.23 27.39
C ALA A 320 -19.55 7.03 27.95
N ALA A 321 -19.83 7.92 28.90
CA ALA A 321 -18.84 8.75 29.58
C ALA A 321 -19.18 8.82 31.05
N ASN A 322 -18.15 8.78 31.88
CA ASN A 322 -18.33 8.95 33.31
C ASN A 322 -18.17 10.42 33.68
N TYR A 323 -19.11 10.93 34.45
CA TYR A 323 -19.10 12.29 35.01
C TYR A 323 -18.85 12.22 36.50
N SER A 324 -18.08 13.15 37.03
CA SER A 324 -17.92 13.32 38.46
C SER A 324 -19.05 14.20 38.99
N THR A 325 -19.88 13.66 39.85
CA THR A 325 -20.92 14.40 40.60
C THR A 325 -20.56 14.37 42.08
N GLY A 326 -19.79 15.37 42.49
CA GLY A 326 -19.21 15.39 43.84
C GLY A 326 -18.13 14.32 44.02
N GLN A 327 -18.35 13.35 44.93
CA GLN A 327 -17.41 12.25 45.18
C GLN A 327 -17.75 10.95 44.44
N ALA A 328 -18.78 10.93 43.61
CA ALA A 328 -19.24 9.75 42.88
C ALA A 328 -19.04 9.88 41.37
N LEU A 329 -18.65 8.77 40.72
CA LEU A 329 -18.65 8.65 39.26
C LEU A 329 -20.06 8.23 38.84
N THR A 330 -20.70 9.05 38.00
CA THR A 330 -22.01 8.77 37.43
C THR A 330 -21.86 8.50 35.94
N SER A 331 -22.40 7.38 35.45
CA SER A 331 -22.42 7.06 34.04
C SER A 331 -23.39 7.97 33.30
N GLY A 332 -22.93 8.51 32.19
CA GLY A 332 -23.70 9.34 31.29
C GLY A 332 -23.30 9.08 29.84
N ILE A 333 -23.66 10.00 28.95
CA ILE A 333 -23.30 9.95 27.52
C ILE A 333 -22.69 11.28 27.09
N ALA A 334 -21.68 11.21 26.25
CA ALA A 334 -21.06 12.40 25.66
C ALA A 334 -21.04 12.28 24.11
N ILE A 335 -21.11 13.42 23.44
CA ILE A 335 -20.88 13.49 21.99
C ILE A 335 -19.40 13.27 21.74
N THR A 336 -19.07 12.22 20.99
CA THR A 336 -17.68 11.90 20.63
C THR A 336 -17.34 12.26 19.19
N SER A 337 -18.36 12.46 18.34
CA SER A 337 -18.18 12.92 16.95
C SER A 337 -19.30 13.89 16.58
N ILE A 338 -18.93 15.00 15.95
CA ILE A 338 -19.86 16.01 15.48
C ILE A 338 -20.41 15.60 14.13
N ALA A 339 -21.71 15.82 13.91
CA ALA A 339 -22.38 15.54 12.65
C ALA A 339 -21.97 16.48 11.52
N ASN A 340 -21.92 15.96 10.29
CA ASN A 340 -21.95 16.76 9.08
C ASN A 340 -22.99 16.19 8.13
N ALA A 341 -24.20 16.68 8.19
CA ALA A 341 -25.30 16.24 7.35
C ALA A 341 -25.12 16.59 5.85
N ALA A 342 -24.18 17.48 5.53
CA ALA A 342 -23.88 17.88 4.15
C ALA A 342 -22.85 16.97 3.45
N LEU A 343 -22.43 15.87 4.10
CA LEU A 343 -21.57 14.87 3.46
C LEU A 343 -22.23 14.28 2.22
N THR A 344 -21.49 14.26 1.12
CA THR A 344 -21.95 13.72 -0.16
C THR A 344 -20.86 12.92 -0.85
N TRP A 345 -21.17 12.42 -2.03
CA TRP A 345 -20.29 11.61 -2.85
C TRP A 345 -18.98 12.35 -3.20
N GLU A 346 -17.86 11.63 -3.11
CA GLU A 346 -16.65 12.01 -3.80
C GLU A 346 -16.84 11.69 -5.28
N GLU A 347 -16.56 12.65 -6.18
CA GLU A 347 -16.72 12.48 -7.61
C GLU A 347 -15.37 12.44 -8.32
N THR A 348 -15.24 11.52 -9.26
CA THR A 348 -14.09 11.47 -10.16
C THR A 348 -14.56 11.64 -11.61
N ALA A 349 -14.17 12.73 -12.24
CA ALA A 349 -14.36 12.96 -13.66
C ALA A 349 -13.11 12.53 -14.45
N VAL A 350 -13.30 11.66 -15.45
CA VAL A 350 -12.23 11.17 -16.31
C VAL A 350 -12.50 11.59 -17.73
N THR A 351 -11.55 12.28 -18.37
CA THR A 351 -11.50 12.53 -19.81
C THR A 351 -10.36 11.72 -20.40
N ASN A 352 -10.64 10.94 -21.42
CA ASN A 352 -9.64 10.11 -22.10
C ASN A 352 -9.76 10.28 -23.61
N ALA A 353 -8.62 10.33 -24.30
CA ALA A 353 -8.49 10.19 -25.74
C ALA A 353 -7.50 9.08 -26.06
N GLY A 354 -7.86 8.20 -26.97
CA GLY A 354 -7.04 7.03 -27.30
C GLY A 354 -7.02 6.72 -28.78
N LEU A 355 -5.93 6.10 -29.20
CA LEU A 355 -5.71 5.59 -30.55
C LEU A 355 -5.32 4.12 -30.48
N ASP A 356 -6.13 3.24 -31.07
CA ASP A 356 -5.81 1.83 -31.26
C ASP A 356 -5.30 1.64 -32.68
N PHE A 357 -4.22 0.92 -32.85
CA PHE A 357 -3.62 0.66 -34.17
C PHE A 357 -3.16 -0.79 -34.34
N GLY A 358 -3.18 -1.24 -35.57
CA GLY A 358 -2.70 -2.57 -35.95
C GLY A 358 -2.17 -2.53 -37.38
N PHE A 359 -0.95 -3.06 -37.56
CA PHE A 359 -0.26 -3.08 -38.84
C PHE A 359 0.15 -4.50 -39.20
N PHE A 360 0.30 -4.76 -40.51
CA PHE A 360 0.82 -6.02 -41.03
C PHE A 360 0.05 -7.25 -40.51
N ASP A 361 -1.27 -7.28 -40.72
CA ASP A 361 -2.18 -8.31 -40.17
C ASP A 361 -2.13 -8.43 -38.66
N ASN A 362 -2.06 -7.28 -37.98
CA ASN A 362 -1.90 -7.17 -36.52
C ASN A 362 -0.62 -7.84 -35.97
N LYS A 363 0.43 -8.02 -36.80
CA LYS A 363 1.74 -8.39 -36.27
C LYS A 363 2.26 -7.31 -35.32
N LEU A 364 2.24 -6.05 -35.73
CA LEU A 364 2.40 -4.91 -34.85
C LEU A 364 1.02 -4.37 -34.45
N ASN A 365 0.74 -4.30 -33.16
CA ASN A 365 -0.48 -3.74 -32.63
C ASN A 365 -0.20 -2.94 -31.35
N GLY A 366 -1.09 -2.03 -31.01
CA GLY A 366 -0.93 -1.25 -29.79
C GLY A 366 -2.03 -0.24 -29.60
N ASN A 367 -1.92 0.48 -28.49
CA ASN A 367 -2.76 1.63 -28.19
C ASN A 367 -1.94 2.70 -27.47
N ILE A 368 -2.41 3.94 -27.60
CA ILE A 368 -1.93 5.11 -26.86
C ILE A 368 -3.16 5.76 -26.26
N ASP A 369 -3.12 6.02 -24.96
CA ASP A 369 -4.14 6.72 -24.22
C ASP A 369 -3.56 7.95 -23.53
N VAL A 370 -4.29 9.07 -23.58
CA VAL A 370 -3.99 10.28 -22.83
C VAL A 370 -5.20 10.61 -21.98
N TYR A 371 -5.00 10.78 -20.68
CA TYR A 371 -6.10 11.02 -19.76
C TYR A 371 -5.87 12.18 -18.81
N ASN A 372 -6.98 12.78 -18.39
CA ASN A 372 -7.08 13.70 -17.26
C ASN A 372 -8.17 13.20 -16.32
N LYS A 373 -7.79 12.89 -15.08
CA LYS A 373 -8.66 12.42 -14.01
C LYS A 373 -8.69 13.46 -12.91
N LEU A 374 -9.83 14.09 -12.69
CA LEU A 374 -10.07 15.05 -11.61
C LEU A 374 -10.99 14.42 -10.57
N THR A 375 -10.49 14.25 -9.35
CA THR A 375 -11.28 13.82 -8.19
C THR A 375 -11.61 15.04 -7.36
N THR A 376 -12.89 15.29 -7.12
CA THR A 376 -13.42 16.42 -6.36
C THR A 376 -14.21 15.93 -5.15
N GLY A 377 -14.35 16.81 -4.16
CA GLY A 377 -15.10 16.46 -2.95
C GLY A 377 -14.45 15.34 -2.13
N ILE A 378 -13.12 15.22 -2.17
CA ILE A 378 -12.40 14.24 -1.36
C ILE A 378 -12.71 14.47 0.11
N LEU A 379 -13.10 13.40 0.78
CA LEU A 379 -13.52 13.39 2.17
C LEU A 379 -12.30 13.44 3.09
N TYR A 380 -12.20 14.50 3.83
CA TYR A 380 -11.13 14.72 4.80
C TYR A 380 -11.68 15.25 6.12
N THR A 381 -11.01 14.94 7.23
CA THR A 381 -11.35 15.47 8.54
C THR A 381 -10.55 16.76 8.77
N PRO A 382 -11.19 17.96 8.75
CA PRO A 382 -10.51 19.21 9.00
C PRO A 382 -10.09 19.31 10.46
N ASP A 383 -9.11 20.20 10.75
CA ASP A 383 -8.79 20.54 12.12
C ASP A 383 -9.93 21.30 12.78
N MET A 384 -10.10 21.08 14.07
CA MET A 384 -11.13 21.71 14.87
C MET A 384 -10.51 22.62 15.91
N TYR A 385 -11.15 23.75 16.18
CA TYR A 385 -10.70 24.63 17.27
C TYR A 385 -10.85 23.92 18.62
N MET A 386 -9.85 24.02 19.49
CA MET A 386 -9.84 23.38 20.80
C MET A 386 -11.04 23.78 21.71
N VAL A 387 -11.68 24.91 21.43
CA VAL A 387 -12.89 25.37 22.13
C VAL A 387 -14.08 24.40 21.95
N MET A 388 -14.05 23.55 20.92
CA MET A 388 -15.08 22.55 20.68
C MET A 388 -14.94 21.29 21.55
N GLY A 389 -13.94 21.25 22.44
CA GLY A 389 -13.67 20.12 23.32
C GLY A 389 -13.04 18.93 22.67
N ASN A 390 -13.24 17.73 23.25
CA ASN A 390 -12.59 16.49 22.81
C ASN A 390 -13.35 15.72 21.70
N ALA A 391 -14.40 16.31 21.12
CA ALA A 391 -15.13 15.66 20.03
C ALA A 391 -14.28 15.63 18.74
N THR A 392 -14.41 14.56 17.99
CA THR A 392 -13.73 14.44 16.68
C THR A 392 -14.41 15.36 15.65
N ALA A 393 -13.61 16.08 14.88
CA ALA A 393 -14.10 16.90 13.79
C ALA A 393 -14.88 16.05 12.75
N PRO A 394 -15.97 16.58 12.18
CA PRO A 394 -16.71 15.88 11.13
C PRO A 394 -15.87 15.85 9.84
N LYS A 395 -16.01 14.79 9.07
CA LYS A 395 -15.50 14.77 7.70
C LYS A 395 -16.21 15.83 6.84
N ALA A 396 -15.51 16.33 5.83
CA ALA A 396 -16.04 17.29 4.86
C ALA A 396 -15.50 17.03 3.45
N ASN A 397 -16.27 17.38 2.42
CA ASN A 397 -15.88 17.27 1.01
C ASN A 397 -15.08 18.50 0.59
N ILE A 398 -13.77 18.54 0.87
CA ILE A 398 -12.98 19.79 0.78
C ILE A 398 -11.77 19.74 -0.15
N ALA A 399 -11.30 18.58 -0.57
CA ALA A 399 -10.07 18.45 -1.34
C ALA A 399 -10.32 18.04 -2.79
N GLU A 400 -9.39 18.40 -3.67
CA GLU A 400 -9.39 18.00 -5.07
C GLU A 400 -7.99 17.53 -5.48
N VAL A 401 -7.95 16.44 -6.26
CA VAL A 401 -6.70 15.86 -6.77
C VAL A 401 -6.83 15.61 -8.27
N THR A 402 -5.81 16.03 -9.00
CA THR A 402 -5.72 15.80 -10.44
C THR A 402 -4.63 14.77 -10.75
N ASN A 403 -4.96 13.82 -11.62
CA ASN A 403 -4.02 12.89 -12.23
C ASN A 403 -4.06 13.07 -13.75
N ARG A 404 -2.90 13.28 -14.36
CA ARG A 404 -2.73 13.36 -15.81
C ARG A 404 -1.69 12.36 -16.25
N GLY A 405 -2.00 11.63 -17.31
CA GLY A 405 -1.08 10.60 -17.73
C GLY A 405 -1.20 10.19 -19.19
N VAL A 406 -0.22 9.41 -19.57
CA VAL A 406 -0.12 8.76 -20.88
C VAL A 406 0.13 7.28 -20.65
N GLU A 407 -0.60 6.44 -21.37
CA GLU A 407 -0.42 5.00 -21.38
C GLU A 407 -0.12 4.54 -22.80
N LEU A 408 0.85 3.65 -22.94
CA LEU A 408 1.28 3.09 -24.22
C LEU A 408 1.38 1.56 -24.08
N GLU A 409 0.76 0.86 -25.01
CA GLU A 409 0.94 -0.57 -25.19
C GLU A 409 1.37 -0.85 -26.62
N LEU A 410 2.43 -1.68 -26.78
CA LEU A 410 2.95 -2.12 -28.07
C LEU A 410 3.13 -3.63 -28.04
N GLY A 411 2.57 -4.31 -29.02
CA GLY A 411 2.71 -5.74 -29.21
C GLY A 411 3.28 -6.07 -30.59
N TRP A 412 4.23 -6.98 -30.64
CA TRP A 412 4.71 -7.58 -31.86
C TRP A 412 4.57 -9.09 -31.77
N ARG A 413 3.96 -9.72 -32.78
CA ARG A 413 3.86 -11.17 -32.91
C ARG A 413 4.14 -11.58 -34.31
N ASP A 414 4.91 -12.65 -34.46
CA ASP A 414 5.21 -13.23 -35.79
C ASP A 414 5.54 -14.71 -35.69
N ASN A 415 5.58 -15.34 -36.86
CA ASN A 415 6.01 -16.73 -37.05
C ASN A 415 7.24 -16.76 -37.99
N ILE A 416 8.25 -17.52 -37.60
CA ILE A 416 9.42 -17.78 -38.45
C ILE A 416 9.37 -19.22 -38.88
N GLY A 417 9.08 -19.43 -40.17
CA GLY A 417 8.82 -20.75 -40.69
C GLY A 417 7.55 -21.39 -40.12
N LYS A 418 7.53 -22.72 -39.96
CA LYS A 418 6.38 -23.46 -39.45
C LYS A 418 6.47 -23.81 -37.97
N ASP A 419 7.66 -23.77 -37.42
CA ASP A 419 7.97 -24.35 -36.12
C ASP A 419 8.22 -23.32 -35.00
N PHE A 420 8.43 -22.05 -35.36
CA PHE A 420 8.73 -21.03 -34.38
C PHE A 420 7.73 -19.87 -34.44
N SER A 421 7.07 -19.59 -33.33
CA SER A 421 6.20 -18.43 -33.14
C SER A 421 6.64 -17.64 -31.91
N TYR A 422 6.55 -16.31 -31.94
CA TYR A 422 6.89 -15.49 -30.82
C TYR A 422 5.99 -14.26 -30.69
N SER A 423 5.90 -13.75 -29.50
CA SER A 423 5.18 -12.52 -29.18
C SER A 423 5.95 -11.74 -28.12
N ILE A 424 6.10 -10.44 -28.34
CA ILE A 424 6.67 -9.49 -27.38
C ILE A 424 5.66 -8.37 -27.20
N LYS A 425 5.30 -8.07 -25.95
CA LYS A 425 4.38 -7.00 -25.59
C LYS A 425 5.05 -6.10 -24.55
N GLY A 426 5.12 -4.82 -24.86
CA GLY A 426 5.59 -3.77 -23.97
C GLY A 426 4.44 -2.89 -23.51
N GLN A 427 4.45 -2.48 -22.26
CA GLN A 427 3.53 -1.49 -21.71
C GLN A 427 4.30 -0.43 -20.93
N PHE A 428 3.86 0.80 -21.02
CA PHE A 428 4.43 1.95 -20.33
C PHE A 428 3.32 2.88 -19.89
N SER A 429 3.39 3.38 -18.67
CA SER A 429 2.51 4.41 -18.18
C SER A 429 3.29 5.51 -17.46
N PHE A 430 2.89 6.74 -17.70
CA PHE A 430 3.32 7.93 -16.98
C PHE A 430 2.12 8.57 -16.31
N ASN A 431 2.21 8.88 -15.03
CA ASN A 431 1.18 9.61 -14.29
C ASN A 431 1.79 10.75 -13.48
N LYS A 432 1.23 11.95 -13.64
CA LYS A 432 1.52 13.12 -12.81
C LYS A 432 0.32 13.38 -11.90
N ASN A 433 0.51 13.17 -10.60
CA ASN A 433 -0.48 13.44 -9.56
C ASN A 433 -0.18 14.79 -8.90
N PHE A 434 -1.20 15.57 -8.58
CA PHE A 434 -1.06 16.77 -7.77
C PHE A 434 -2.38 17.16 -7.09
N VAL A 435 -2.27 17.78 -5.94
CA VAL A 435 -3.41 18.35 -5.19
C VAL A 435 -3.83 19.65 -5.87
N SER A 436 -5.03 19.66 -6.44
CA SER A 436 -5.54 20.83 -7.20
C SER A 436 -6.15 21.87 -6.28
N LYS A 437 -6.74 21.44 -5.15
CA LYS A 437 -7.35 22.30 -4.16
C LYS A 437 -7.30 21.65 -2.78
N TYR A 438 -6.81 22.38 -1.80
CA TYR A 438 -6.80 21.99 -0.39
C TYR A 438 -6.31 23.16 0.45
N LYS A 439 -6.93 23.60 1.50
CA LYS A 439 -6.51 24.63 2.49
C LYS A 439 -5.59 25.78 2.00
N GLY A 440 -5.37 25.93 0.69
CA GLY A 440 -4.49 26.94 0.09
C GLY A 440 -3.05 26.46 -0.18
N LYS A 441 -2.24 27.35 -0.76
CA LYS A 441 -0.83 27.12 -1.09
C LYS A 441 0.04 27.38 0.14
N LEU A 442 1.23 26.77 0.13
CA LEU A 442 2.25 27.07 1.12
C LEU A 442 2.75 28.50 0.94
N GLU A 443 2.64 29.30 1.98
CA GLU A 443 3.29 30.60 2.12
C GLU A 443 4.31 30.50 3.25
N ARG A 444 5.55 30.89 2.98
CA ARG A 444 6.65 30.95 3.93
C ARG A 444 7.06 32.38 4.16
N GLY A 445 7.31 32.76 5.40
CA GLY A 445 7.84 34.06 5.71
C GLY A 445 8.54 34.05 7.07
N TRP A 446 9.80 34.44 7.10
CA TRP A 446 10.51 34.75 8.32
C TRP A 446 10.26 36.22 8.67
N ASN A 447 9.67 36.45 9.84
CA ASN A 447 9.46 37.77 10.37
C ASN A 447 10.63 38.14 11.31
N LYS A 448 11.57 38.93 10.78
CA LYS A 448 12.75 39.37 11.55
C LYS A 448 12.42 40.28 12.72
N GLU A 449 11.30 41.04 12.68
CA GLU A 449 10.91 41.94 13.75
C GLU A 449 10.39 41.20 14.97
N HIS A 450 9.66 40.11 14.74
CA HIS A 450 9.08 39.29 15.79
C HIS A 450 9.91 38.03 16.12
N THR A 451 11.01 37.79 15.36
CA THR A 451 11.83 36.57 15.47
C THR A 451 10.99 35.29 15.39
N GLU A 452 9.95 35.34 14.58
CA GLU A 452 9.02 34.21 14.38
C GLU A 452 8.96 33.81 12.92
N TYR A 453 8.66 32.55 12.69
CA TYR A 453 8.42 32.01 11.38
C TYR A 453 6.93 31.84 11.13
N SER A 454 6.40 32.53 10.13
CA SER A 454 5.01 32.40 9.73
C SER A 454 4.85 31.43 8.57
N THR A 455 3.88 30.57 8.65
CA THR A 455 3.50 29.65 7.57
C THR A 455 1.99 29.42 7.61
N ASN A 456 1.38 29.37 6.45
CA ASN A 456 -0.01 28.97 6.30
C ASN A 456 -0.18 27.44 6.18
N ILE A 457 0.89 26.67 6.27
CA ILE A 457 0.77 25.24 6.40
C ILE A 457 0.19 24.98 7.81
N GLY A 458 -1.12 24.99 7.94
CA GLY A 458 -1.75 24.29 9.04
C GLY A 458 -1.30 22.83 9.05
N ASP A 459 -1.56 22.11 10.10
CA ASP A 459 -1.10 20.72 10.28
C ASP A 459 -1.69 19.78 9.21
N VAL A 460 -1.09 19.81 8.03
CA VAL A 460 -1.45 19.00 6.86
C VAL A 460 -0.55 17.77 6.77
N SER A 461 -0.05 17.33 7.92
CA SER A 461 0.81 16.18 8.03
C SER A 461 0.05 14.89 7.71
N THR A 462 0.52 14.15 6.72
CA THR A 462 0.07 12.77 6.43
C THR A 462 1.04 11.72 6.98
N GLY A 463 1.98 12.16 7.77
CA GLY A 463 3.03 11.38 8.39
C GLY A 463 4.18 12.28 8.83
N SER A 464 5.16 11.75 9.54
CA SER A 464 6.31 12.53 10.02
C SER A 464 7.16 13.12 8.88
N THR A 465 7.14 12.50 7.70
CA THR A 465 8.05 12.83 6.57
C THR A 465 7.34 13.31 5.31
N THR A 466 6.01 13.35 5.27
CA THR A 466 5.23 13.70 4.07
C THR A 466 4.18 14.76 4.36
N ARG A 467 3.77 15.50 3.33
CA ARG A 467 2.71 16.52 3.42
C ARG A 467 1.76 16.44 2.23
N VAL A 468 0.53 16.92 2.47
CA VAL A 468 -0.47 17.17 1.42
C VAL A 468 -0.68 18.68 1.36
N ILE A 469 -0.38 19.30 0.22
CA ILE A 469 -0.54 20.74 0.04
C ILE A 469 -0.91 21.08 -1.41
N GLU A 470 -1.66 22.16 -1.59
CA GLU A 470 -2.12 22.63 -2.90
C GLU A 470 -0.95 22.95 -3.85
N GLY A 471 -1.05 22.46 -5.08
CA GLY A 471 -0.03 22.60 -6.12
C GLY A 471 1.09 21.56 -6.05
N ARG A 472 1.13 20.70 -5.03
CA ARG A 472 2.17 19.68 -4.83
C ARG A 472 1.63 18.27 -5.09
N GLN A 473 2.54 17.31 -5.26
CA GLN A 473 2.20 15.90 -5.35
C GLN A 473 1.60 15.43 -4.02
N ILE A 474 0.59 14.57 -4.07
CA ILE A 474 0.00 14.00 -2.85
C ILE A 474 1.06 13.18 -2.09
N ASN A 475 1.12 13.34 -0.76
CA ASN A 475 2.13 12.70 0.09
C ASN A 475 3.57 12.95 -0.37
N GLU A 476 3.85 14.16 -0.85
CA GLU A 476 5.21 14.56 -1.18
C GLU A 476 6.08 14.62 0.07
N PHE A 477 7.30 14.12 -0.01
CA PHE A 477 8.26 14.23 1.09
C PHE A 477 8.57 15.69 1.39
N TYR A 478 8.53 16.01 2.69
CA TYR A 478 8.78 17.35 3.22
C TYR A 478 9.76 17.22 4.39
N LEU A 479 11.04 17.48 4.11
CA LEU A 479 12.17 17.12 4.96
C LEU A 479 13.24 18.22 4.94
N PRO A 480 13.99 18.41 6.04
CA PRO A 480 15.20 19.20 6.00
C PRO A 480 16.20 18.61 5.00
N ASN A 481 16.82 19.46 4.22
CA ASN A 481 17.91 19.07 3.31
C ASN A 481 19.21 18.97 4.09
N VAL A 482 20.08 18.07 3.64
CA VAL A 482 21.48 18.06 4.08
C VAL A 482 22.13 19.36 3.61
N TYR A 483 22.94 19.96 4.47
CA TYR A 483 23.68 21.16 4.15
C TYR A 483 24.62 20.94 2.95
N ASN A 484 24.81 21.96 2.15
CA ASN A 484 25.70 21.93 0.99
C ASN A 484 26.52 23.22 0.94
N GLY A 485 27.67 23.19 1.59
CA GLY A 485 28.61 24.28 1.60
C GLY A 485 29.45 24.37 0.33
N ASN A 486 30.22 25.46 0.18
CA ASN A 486 31.08 25.66 -1.00
C ASN A 486 32.53 25.17 -0.81
N GLY A 487 32.89 24.67 0.36
CA GLY A 487 34.24 24.21 0.70
C GLY A 487 35.24 25.33 1.05
N SER A 488 34.76 26.57 1.19
CA SER A 488 35.51 27.66 1.77
C SER A 488 35.06 27.88 3.20
N TYR A 489 35.96 28.09 4.14
CA TYR A 489 35.62 28.11 5.56
C TYR A 489 35.56 29.51 6.15
N PHE A 490 36.47 30.40 5.69
CA PHE A 490 36.58 31.75 6.20
C PHE A 490 36.66 32.74 5.04
N ASN A 491 36.18 33.96 5.26
CA ASN A 491 36.32 35.11 4.39
C ASN A 491 37.73 35.68 4.44
N ALA A 492 38.07 36.57 3.50
CA ALA A 492 39.39 37.17 3.43
C ALA A 492 39.74 38.06 4.67
N ASP A 493 38.71 38.51 5.38
CA ASP A 493 38.86 39.29 6.62
C ASP A 493 38.96 38.41 7.90
N GLY A 494 38.96 37.08 7.74
CA GLY A 494 39.04 36.14 8.83
C GLY A 494 37.70 35.81 9.50
N THR A 495 36.59 36.39 9.08
CA THR A 495 35.25 36.05 9.56
C THR A 495 34.79 34.72 8.99
N VAL A 496 33.89 34.02 9.71
CA VAL A 496 33.34 32.75 9.22
C VAL A 496 32.52 32.97 7.94
N ASN A 497 32.75 32.13 6.95
CA ASN A 497 31.91 32.14 5.74
C ASN A 497 30.63 31.30 6.03
N ILE A 498 29.50 32.01 6.21
CA ILE A 498 28.22 31.38 6.54
C ILE A 498 27.66 30.48 5.43
N ASN A 499 28.07 30.71 4.16
CA ASN A 499 27.75 29.86 3.01
C ASN A 499 28.87 28.86 2.68
N GLY A 500 29.84 28.76 3.58
CA GLY A 500 31.03 27.91 3.47
C GLY A 500 30.84 26.51 4.02
N GLY A 501 31.91 25.97 4.61
CA GLY A 501 31.88 24.66 5.27
C GLY A 501 31.84 23.45 4.34
N PRO A 502 31.45 22.29 4.85
CA PRO A 502 31.53 21.02 4.13
C PRO A 502 30.60 20.99 2.91
N LYS A 503 31.14 20.53 1.76
CA LYS A 503 30.41 20.47 0.48
C LYS A 503 29.25 19.48 0.46
N ASP A 504 29.30 18.47 1.28
CA ASP A 504 28.28 17.40 1.37
C ASP A 504 27.57 17.38 2.73
N GLY A 505 27.77 18.41 3.53
CA GLY A 505 27.16 18.57 4.85
C GLY A 505 27.71 17.69 5.95
N MET A 506 28.68 16.80 5.68
CA MET A 506 29.30 15.97 6.70
C MET A 506 30.55 16.65 7.27
N ILE A 507 30.68 16.70 8.57
CA ILE A 507 31.89 17.17 9.26
C ILE A 507 32.97 16.09 9.13
N ARG A 508 33.90 16.29 8.17
CA ARG A 508 34.91 15.28 7.81
C ARG A 508 36.32 15.60 8.32
N THR A 509 36.64 16.86 8.35
CA THR A 509 38.00 17.32 8.57
C THR A 509 38.05 18.32 9.70
N GLU A 510 39.31 18.57 10.16
CA GLU A 510 39.58 19.62 11.16
C GLU A 510 39.09 21.00 10.67
N ASN A 511 39.20 21.31 9.37
CA ASN A 511 38.70 22.56 8.82
C ASN A 511 37.16 22.66 8.92
N ASP A 512 36.43 21.55 8.69
CA ASP A 512 34.99 21.52 8.87
C ASP A 512 34.62 21.75 10.34
N MET A 513 35.37 21.17 11.26
CA MET A 513 35.13 21.35 12.69
C MET A 513 35.43 22.79 13.14
N GLN A 514 36.52 23.39 12.68
CA GLN A 514 36.85 24.79 12.98
C GLN A 514 35.78 25.75 12.42
N TRP A 515 35.31 25.49 11.22
CA TRP A 515 34.18 26.23 10.64
C TRP A 515 32.93 26.10 11.50
N LEU A 516 32.58 24.91 11.94
CA LEU A 516 31.41 24.66 12.79
C LEU A 516 31.51 25.42 14.12
N GLN A 517 32.68 25.39 14.75
CA GLN A 517 32.95 26.16 15.98
C GLN A 517 32.83 27.68 15.75
N ALA A 518 33.34 28.17 14.64
CA ALA A 518 33.27 29.57 14.27
C ALA A 518 31.82 30.02 13.99
N MET A 519 31.01 29.16 13.35
CA MET A 519 29.56 29.39 13.15
C MET A 519 28.83 29.51 14.49
N GLN A 520 29.10 28.63 15.44
CA GLN A 520 28.49 28.73 16.77
C GLN A 520 28.95 29.98 17.53
N ALA A 521 30.22 30.33 17.43
CA ALA A 521 30.73 31.57 18.03
C ALA A 521 30.09 32.83 17.41
N ALA A 522 29.69 32.77 16.15
CA ALA A 522 28.95 33.81 15.45
C ALA A 522 27.43 33.83 15.76
N GLY A 523 26.94 32.92 16.63
CA GLY A 523 25.55 32.88 17.10
C GLY A 523 24.64 31.92 16.33
N TYR A 524 25.14 31.17 15.34
CA TYR A 524 24.36 30.14 14.64
C TYR A 524 24.20 28.88 15.48
N THR A 525 23.08 28.19 15.33
CA THR A 525 22.80 26.95 16.07
C THR A 525 22.44 25.80 15.13
N PHE A 526 22.61 24.57 15.59
CA PHE A 526 22.41 23.36 14.80
C PHE A 526 21.45 22.41 15.52
N GLN A 527 20.49 21.85 14.78
CA GLN A 527 19.47 20.93 15.31
C GLN A 527 19.66 19.54 14.69
N PRO A 528 19.32 18.46 15.39
CA PRO A 528 18.72 18.41 16.75
C PRO A 528 19.71 18.65 17.89
N TYR A 529 21.00 18.61 17.64
CA TYR A 529 22.02 18.80 18.68
C TYR A 529 22.94 19.96 18.31
N ASN A 530 23.16 20.87 19.27
CA ASN A 530 24.03 22.01 19.06
C ASN A 530 25.41 21.88 19.75
N ASN A 531 25.60 20.93 20.66
CA ASN A 531 26.86 20.76 21.35
C ASN A 531 27.86 19.96 20.51
N ILE A 532 29.09 20.45 20.41
CA ILE A 532 30.20 19.74 19.76
C ILE A 532 30.77 18.77 20.78
N ALA A 533 30.42 17.50 20.62
CA ALA A 533 30.85 16.40 21.48
C ALA A 533 30.71 15.05 20.77
N LYS A 534 31.50 14.04 21.23
CA LYS A 534 31.45 12.67 20.67
C LYS A 534 30.05 12.02 20.70
N ASN A 535 29.17 12.47 21.58
CA ASN A 535 27.79 11.98 21.71
C ASN A 535 26.73 12.85 21.02
N ALA A 536 27.12 13.84 20.26
CA ALA A 536 26.22 14.76 19.57
C ALA A 536 26.78 15.17 18.20
N LEU A 537 27.10 16.43 17.98
CA LEU A 537 27.65 16.93 16.72
C LEU A 537 29.18 16.71 16.70
N TRP A 538 29.65 15.79 15.89
CA TRP A 538 31.05 15.35 15.85
C TRP A 538 31.49 15.00 14.44
N TYR A 539 32.74 14.65 14.25
CA TYR A 539 33.27 14.11 12.99
C TYR A 539 32.40 12.94 12.49
N GLY A 540 32.03 12.95 11.21
CA GLY A 540 31.15 11.97 10.59
C GLY A 540 29.65 12.19 10.79
N GLU A 541 29.26 13.28 11.46
CA GLU A 541 27.87 13.70 11.54
C GLU A 541 27.51 14.66 10.41
N TYR A 542 26.24 14.61 9.98
CA TYR A 542 25.69 15.53 9.00
C TYR A 542 25.09 16.76 9.69
N ILE A 543 25.23 17.90 9.07
CA ILE A 543 24.45 19.11 9.39
C ILE A 543 23.40 19.35 8.33
N TYR A 544 22.33 20.04 8.68
CA TYR A 544 21.21 20.32 7.80
C TYR A 544 21.18 21.79 7.40
N ALA A 545 20.52 22.10 6.29
CA ALA A 545 20.43 23.45 5.79
C ALA A 545 19.53 24.34 6.65
N ASP A 546 19.84 25.63 6.70
CA ASP A 546 18.95 26.69 7.18
C ASP A 546 18.18 27.22 5.96
N ALA A 547 16.99 26.67 5.70
CA ALA A 547 16.20 26.98 4.51
C ALA A 547 15.38 28.28 4.66
N ASN A 548 15.11 28.68 5.89
CA ASN A 548 14.31 29.87 6.20
C ASN A 548 15.17 31.10 6.52
N GLY A 549 16.46 30.95 6.81
CA GLY A 549 17.40 32.01 7.11
C GLY A 549 17.29 32.55 8.55
N ASP A 550 16.80 31.76 9.50
CA ASP A 550 16.63 32.16 10.90
C ASP A 550 17.91 31.98 11.74
N GLY A 551 18.95 31.38 11.17
CA GLY A 551 20.22 31.10 11.84
C GLY A 551 20.22 29.81 12.66
N VAL A 552 19.13 29.00 12.59
CA VAL A 552 18.99 27.71 13.26
C VAL A 552 18.96 26.61 12.23
N TYR A 553 20.08 26.00 11.96
CA TYR A 553 20.28 24.98 10.94
C TYR A 553 19.58 23.65 11.29
N GLY A 554 18.64 23.20 10.47
CA GLY A 554 17.96 21.92 10.59
C GLY A 554 16.80 21.85 11.57
N ASN A 555 16.19 22.98 11.89
CA ASN A 555 14.97 23.04 12.68
C ASN A 555 13.75 22.56 11.85
N SER A 556 12.58 22.46 12.48
CA SER A 556 11.36 21.97 11.79
C SER A 556 10.89 22.89 10.64
N TYR A 557 11.28 24.14 10.66
CA TYR A 557 10.93 25.15 9.65
C TYR A 557 11.82 25.07 8.40
N ASP A 558 12.95 24.37 8.46
CA ASP A 558 13.89 24.16 7.37
C ASP A 558 13.48 23.04 6.41
N SER A 559 12.37 22.38 6.68
CA SER A 559 11.87 21.34 5.80
C SER A 559 11.46 21.89 4.44
N GLU A 560 11.77 21.15 3.39
CA GLU A 560 11.45 21.49 2.00
C GLU A 560 10.82 20.30 1.27
N PHE A 561 10.02 20.63 0.25
CA PHE A 561 9.44 19.63 -0.62
C PHE A 561 10.51 19.00 -1.52
N GLN A 562 10.61 17.67 -1.50
CA GLN A 562 11.64 16.91 -2.20
C GLN A 562 11.31 16.58 -3.66
N GLY A 563 10.15 17.02 -4.19
CA GLY A 563 9.71 16.72 -5.57
C GLY A 563 9.37 15.27 -5.83
N THR A 564 9.30 14.44 -4.79
CA THR A 564 9.08 13.00 -4.88
C THR A 564 8.21 12.49 -3.74
N SER A 565 7.55 11.36 -3.98
CA SER A 565 6.75 10.63 -2.98
C SER A 565 7.00 9.13 -3.10
N THR A 566 6.32 8.32 -2.32
CA THR A 566 6.34 6.85 -2.46
C THR A 566 5.57 6.34 -3.69
N THR A 567 4.84 7.21 -4.40
CA THR A 567 4.04 6.83 -5.57
C THR A 567 4.87 6.94 -6.84
N PRO A 568 5.05 5.86 -7.61
CA PRO A 568 5.78 5.90 -8.87
C PRO A 568 5.12 6.81 -9.90
N LYS A 569 5.93 7.57 -10.64
CA LYS A 569 5.49 8.35 -11.81
C LYS A 569 5.45 7.50 -13.08
N TYR A 570 6.33 6.52 -13.18
CA TYR A 570 6.48 5.64 -14.35
C TYR A 570 6.26 4.19 -13.93
N ASN A 571 5.44 3.47 -14.70
CA ASN A 571 5.33 2.01 -14.60
C ASN A 571 5.54 1.42 -16.00
N PHE A 572 6.22 0.29 -16.05
CA PHE A 572 6.50 -0.39 -17.31
C PHE A 572 6.53 -1.89 -17.13
N GLY A 573 6.24 -2.60 -18.20
CA GLY A 573 6.26 -4.04 -18.24
C GLY A 573 6.61 -4.57 -19.61
N ILE A 574 7.21 -5.75 -19.65
CA ILE A 574 7.53 -6.48 -20.87
C ILE A 574 7.08 -7.93 -20.67
N GLN A 575 6.30 -8.42 -21.62
CA GLN A 575 5.94 -9.82 -21.70
C GLN A 575 6.52 -10.39 -22.99
N ALA A 576 7.21 -11.50 -22.92
CA ALA A 576 7.69 -12.21 -24.08
C ALA A 576 7.29 -13.69 -23.98
N SER A 577 6.85 -14.23 -25.10
CA SER A 577 6.56 -15.65 -25.22
C SER A 577 7.05 -16.18 -26.58
N ALA A 578 7.44 -17.44 -26.58
CA ALA A 578 7.87 -18.14 -27.78
C ALA A 578 7.45 -19.60 -27.72
N ASN A 579 7.09 -20.14 -28.87
CA ASN A 579 6.90 -21.60 -29.07
C ASN A 579 7.84 -22.06 -30.13
N TRP A 580 8.59 -23.10 -29.85
CA TRP A 580 9.48 -23.75 -30.80
C TRP A 580 9.25 -25.25 -30.79
N LYS A 581 8.60 -25.74 -31.84
CA LYS A 581 8.14 -27.14 -31.91
C LYS A 581 7.32 -27.49 -30.65
N ASP A 582 7.84 -28.40 -29.85
CA ASP A 582 7.19 -28.89 -28.62
C ASP A 582 7.55 -28.09 -27.37
N PHE A 583 8.42 -27.07 -27.46
CA PHE A 583 8.81 -26.23 -26.38
C PHE A 583 8.00 -24.94 -26.35
N ASP A 584 7.60 -24.50 -25.17
CA ASP A 584 7.03 -23.19 -24.92
C ASP A 584 7.82 -22.45 -23.84
N PHE A 585 7.98 -21.15 -24.07
CA PHE A 585 8.69 -20.23 -23.21
C PHE A 585 7.84 -19.00 -22.97
N SER A 586 7.81 -18.51 -21.73
CA SER A 586 7.24 -17.20 -21.42
C SER A 586 8.00 -16.52 -20.30
N MET A 587 8.11 -15.19 -20.39
CA MET A 587 8.64 -14.36 -19.31
C MET A 587 7.85 -13.06 -19.18
N THR A 588 7.80 -12.55 -17.96
CA THR A 588 7.17 -11.27 -17.63
C THR A 588 8.12 -10.44 -16.77
N TRP A 589 8.42 -9.25 -17.23
CA TRP A 589 9.13 -8.22 -16.49
C TRP A 589 8.18 -7.11 -16.08
N GLY A 590 8.40 -6.53 -14.90
CA GLY A 590 7.64 -5.38 -14.44
C GLY A 590 8.50 -4.48 -13.58
N GLY A 591 8.33 -3.18 -13.75
CA GLY A 591 9.12 -2.20 -13.01
C GLY A 591 8.38 -0.90 -12.79
N SER A 592 8.93 -0.10 -11.89
CA SER A 592 8.46 1.24 -11.56
C SER A 592 9.62 2.19 -11.33
N ALA A 593 9.42 3.46 -11.65
CA ALA A 593 10.43 4.49 -11.47
C ALA A 593 9.81 5.86 -11.13
N GLY A 594 10.66 6.81 -10.75
CA GLY A 594 10.24 8.18 -10.43
C GLY A 594 9.55 8.29 -9.07
N PHE A 595 10.00 7.53 -8.09
CA PHE A 595 9.56 7.60 -6.70
C PHE A 595 10.75 7.39 -5.74
N SER A 596 10.55 7.73 -4.48
CA SER A 596 11.55 7.54 -3.44
C SER A 596 10.98 6.76 -2.27
N ILE A 597 11.87 6.12 -1.53
CA ILE A 597 11.58 5.39 -0.31
C ILE A 597 12.35 6.07 0.81
N TYR A 598 11.69 6.35 1.92
CA TYR A 598 12.36 6.82 3.13
C TYR A 598 12.96 5.61 3.85
N TYR A 599 14.28 5.43 3.69
CA TYR A 599 14.99 4.28 4.25
C TYR A 599 15.54 4.59 5.62
N TYR A 600 14.69 4.46 6.62
CA TYR A 600 15.04 4.75 8.01
C TYR A 600 16.12 3.82 8.59
N GLY A 601 16.42 2.68 7.95
CA GLY A 601 17.49 1.78 8.35
C GLY A 601 18.85 2.46 8.47
N LYS A 602 19.13 3.47 7.62
CA LYS A 602 20.36 4.28 7.72
C LYS A 602 20.39 5.18 8.96
N ALA A 603 19.24 5.61 9.45
CA ALA A 603 19.12 6.52 10.59
C ALA A 603 19.27 5.83 11.95
N ARG A 604 19.25 4.51 11.98
CA ARG A 604 19.19 3.74 13.23
C ARG A 604 20.55 3.37 13.81
N ASN A 605 21.62 3.83 13.21
CA ASN A 605 22.98 3.46 13.61
C ASN A 605 23.25 3.61 15.10
N SER A 606 22.80 4.71 15.72
CA SER A 606 23.06 4.98 17.12
C SER A 606 22.37 4.01 18.08
N SER A 607 21.07 3.73 17.84
CA SER A 607 20.32 2.81 18.71
C SER A 607 20.69 1.35 18.45
N GLU A 608 20.96 0.99 17.20
CA GLU A 608 21.35 -0.38 16.84
C GLU A 608 22.70 -0.76 17.42
N THR A 609 23.69 0.14 17.33
CA THR A 609 25.02 -0.11 17.91
C THR A 609 25.02 -0.11 19.44
N THR A 610 24.12 0.65 20.07
CA THR A 610 23.98 0.65 21.54
C THR A 610 23.53 -0.71 22.07
N TYR A 611 22.66 -1.40 21.33
CA TYR A 611 22.15 -2.70 21.74
C TYR A 611 22.85 -3.88 21.07
N GLY A 612 23.87 -3.64 20.24
CA GLY A 612 24.57 -4.69 19.50
C GLY A 612 23.76 -5.31 18.38
N TYR A 613 22.71 -4.63 17.89
CA TYR A 613 21.89 -5.12 16.79
C TYR A 613 22.66 -5.16 15.46
N ALA A 614 22.22 -6.02 14.56
CA ALA A 614 22.71 -6.01 13.19
C ALA A 614 22.38 -4.68 12.50
N ILE A 615 23.33 -4.17 11.75
CA ILE A 615 23.19 -2.99 10.90
C ILE A 615 23.26 -3.40 9.42
N PRO A 616 22.69 -2.62 8.49
CA PRO A 616 22.75 -2.94 7.06
C PRO A 616 24.20 -3.03 6.57
N ASP A 617 24.52 -4.01 5.73
CA ASP A 617 25.87 -4.21 5.15
C ASP A 617 26.42 -2.93 4.52
N ALA A 618 25.57 -2.17 3.81
CA ALA A 618 25.95 -0.90 3.22
C ALA A 618 26.46 0.15 4.23
N VAL A 619 26.08 0.01 5.51
CA VAL A 619 26.54 0.87 6.60
C VAL A 619 27.72 0.24 7.32
N ALA A 620 27.72 -1.09 7.49
CA ALA A 620 28.79 -1.82 8.15
C ALA A 620 30.10 -1.75 7.34
N ASP A 621 30.00 -1.94 6.02
CA ASP A 621 31.16 -2.03 5.12
C ASP A 621 31.73 -0.66 4.74
N ASP A 622 30.90 0.39 4.74
CA ASP A 622 31.32 1.75 4.33
C ASP A 622 30.69 2.80 5.26
N HIS A 623 31.22 2.95 6.47
CA HIS A 623 30.90 4.06 7.37
C HIS A 623 32.09 4.98 7.59
N TYR A 624 31.80 6.24 7.90
CA TYR A 624 32.83 7.21 8.25
C TYR A 624 33.50 6.83 9.56
N PHE A 625 34.84 6.85 9.60
CA PHE A 625 35.61 6.70 10.79
C PHE A 625 36.81 7.67 10.80
N TYR A 626 36.96 8.44 11.87
CA TYR A 626 38.08 9.31 12.11
C TYR A 626 38.25 9.52 13.62
N ASP A 627 39.48 9.29 14.10
CA ASP A 627 39.89 9.61 15.47
C ASP A 627 40.88 10.78 15.42
N PRO A 628 40.54 11.98 15.90
CA PRO A 628 41.44 13.13 15.90
C PRO A 628 42.65 12.93 16.83
N GLU A 629 42.57 12.04 17.83
CA GLU A 629 43.70 11.69 18.72
C GLU A 629 44.65 10.67 18.07
N ASN A 630 44.17 9.91 17.07
CA ASN A 630 44.99 8.98 16.28
C ASN A 630 44.59 9.03 14.79
N PRO A 631 44.98 10.09 14.06
CA PRO A 631 44.63 10.26 12.64
C PRO A 631 45.14 9.17 11.71
N SER A 632 46.14 8.40 12.15
CA SER A 632 46.78 7.30 11.41
C SER A 632 46.15 5.94 11.70
N ASP A 633 45.00 5.90 12.40
CA ASP A 633 44.26 4.66 12.64
C ASP A 633 43.96 3.94 11.30
N PRO A 634 44.27 2.66 11.13
CA PRO A 634 44.07 1.94 9.89
C PRO A 634 42.59 1.84 9.49
N ARG A 635 41.64 2.11 10.40
CA ARG A 635 40.20 2.18 10.14
C ARG A 635 39.77 3.53 9.58
N THR A 636 40.66 4.53 9.52
CA THR A 636 40.30 5.89 9.05
C THR A 636 39.69 5.84 7.64
N ASN A 637 38.45 6.28 7.52
CA ASN A 637 37.67 6.36 6.28
C ASN A 637 36.96 7.71 6.18
N LEU A 638 37.68 8.68 5.62
CA LEU A 638 37.13 10.03 5.42
C LEU A 638 36.24 10.16 4.17
N SER A 639 36.25 9.17 3.29
CA SER A 639 35.56 9.22 1.99
C SER A 639 34.14 8.66 2.03
N SER A 640 33.77 7.93 3.08
CA SER A 640 32.43 7.34 3.20
C SER A 640 31.32 8.38 3.11
N LYS A 641 30.21 7.99 2.48
CA LYS A 641 28.95 8.75 2.48
C LYS A 641 28.01 8.33 3.60
N GLN A 642 28.33 7.24 4.30
CA GLN A 642 27.56 6.84 5.48
C GLN A 642 28.08 7.57 6.71
N PRO A 643 27.21 7.97 7.64
CA PRO A 643 27.65 8.59 8.88
C PRO A 643 28.51 7.64 9.71
N ARG A 644 29.16 8.17 10.73
CA ARG A 644 29.89 7.35 11.69
C ARG A 644 28.95 6.42 12.48
N LEU A 645 29.48 5.31 12.96
CA LEU A 645 28.79 4.46 13.93
C LEU A 645 28.90 5.07 15.33
N VAL A 646 27.81 5.15 16.06
CA VAL A 646 27.75 5.66 17.44
C VAL A 646 26.97 4.70 18.33
N ASN A 647 27.40 4.57 19.57
CA ASN A 647 26.76 3.72 20.59
C ASN A 647 25.91 4.52 21.59
N VAL A 648 25.39 5.66 21.19
CA VAL A 648 24.57 6.54 22.04
C VAL A 648 23.24 6.84 21.34
N SER A 649 22.18 6.98 22.11
CA SER A 649 20.89 7.39 21.56
C SER A 649 20.94 8.84 21.09
N GLY A 650 20.65 9.09 19.83
CA GLY A 650 20.52 10.41 19.27
C GLY A 650 21.78 10.95 18.63
N ALA A 651 22.15 10.44 17.49
CA ALA A 651 23.13 11.09 16.61
C ALA A 651 22.44 12.13 15.72
N GLN A 652 23.17 13.16 15.30
CA GLN A 652 22.71 14.18 14.37
C GLN A 652 22.13 13.55 13.08
N SER A 653 22.87 12.58 12.54
CA SER A 653 22.49 11.83 11.33
C SER A 653 21.25 10.96 11.49
N SER A 654 20.76 10.72 12.70
CA SER A 654 19.51 9.97 12.94
C SER A 654 18.24 10.82 12.75
N ALA A 655 18.37 12.14 12.62
CA ALA A 655 17.24 13.03 12.40
C ALA A 655 16.55 12.77 11.05
N SER A 656 15.24 12.92 11.03
CA SER A 656 14.47 12.79 9.79
C SER A 656 14.89 13.86 8.78
N SER A 657 15.47 13.45 7.67
CA SER A 657 16.02 14.35 6.67
C SER A 657 16.08 13.73 5.27
N SER A 658 16.47 14.51 4.28
CA SER A 658 16.69 14.03 2.90
C SER A 658 17.82 13.01 2.78
N LEU A 659 18.70 12.89 3.79
CA LEU A 659 19.76 11.88 3.86
C LEU A 659 19.21 10.45 3.69
N HIS A 660 18.01 10.20 4.19
CA HIS A 660 17.37 8.88 4.20
C HIS A 660 16.49 8.60 2.98
N LEU A 661 16.41 9.56 2.04
CA LEU A 661 15.64 9.34 0.82
C LEU A 661 16.46 8.58 -0.22
N GLU A 662 15.99 7.42 -0.61
CA GLU A 662 16.56 6.62 -1.68
C GLU A 662 15.62 6.51 -2.87
N LYS A 663 16.20 6.40 -4.08
CA LYS A 663 15.41 6.14 -5.29
C LYS A 663 14.87 4.72 -5.24
N GLY A 664 13.56 4.58 -5.33
CA GLY A 664 12.87 3.27 -5.32
C GLY A 664 12.77 2.61 -6.71
N ASN A 665 13.53 3.07 -7.70
CA ASN A 665 13.45 2.56 -9.07
C ASN A 665 13.86 1.09 -9.14
N PHE A 666 13.08 0.28 -9.86
CA PHE A 666 13.40 -1.14 -10.04
C PHE A 666 12.80 -1.73 -11.31
N ILE A 667 13.36 -2.85 -11.75
CA ILE A 667 12.76 -3.80 -12.69
C ILE A 667 12.93 -5.22 -12.14
N LYS A 668 11.85 -6.02 -12.17
CA LYS A 668 11.81 -7.39 -11.66
C LYS A 668 11.44 -8.39 -12.73
N LEU A 669 12.11 -9.54 -12.75
CA LEU A 669 11.64 -10.71 -13.45
C LEU A 669 10.54 -11.37 -12.60
N ARG A 670 9.29 -11.09 -12.99
CA ARG A 670 8.08 -11.51 -12.28
C ARG A 670 7.78 -12.98 -12.43
N ASN A 671 7.89 -13.45 -13.67
CA ASN A 671 7.62 -14.83 -14.00
C ASN A 671 8.53 -15.27 -15.15
N LEU A 672 8.99 -16.51 -15.07
CA LEU A 672 9.69 -17.22 -16.12
C LEU A 672 9.15 -18.64 -16.16
N THR A 673 8.63 -19.07 -17.31
CA THR A 673 8.11 -20.43 -17.48
C THR A 673 8.73 -21.08 -18.71
N LEU A 674 9.15 -22.31 -18.55
CA LEU A 674 9.61 -23.19 -19.63
C LEU A 674 8.78 -24.47 -19.62
N GLY A 675 8.13 -24.77 -20.72
CA GLY A 675 7.30 -25.95 -20.90
C GLY A 675 7.76 -26.83 -22.04
N TYR A 676 7.51 -28.12 -21.95
CA TYR A 676 7.68 -29.09 -22.98
C TYR A 676 6.42 -29.92 -23.11
N THR A 677 5.85 -29.96 -24.33
CA THR A 677 4.69 -30.80 -24.66
C THR A 677 5.17 -32.06 -25.35
N MET A 678 4.88 -33.20 -24.78
CA MET A 678 5.28 -34.49 -25.35
C MET A 678 4.59 -34.70 -26.70
N PRO A 679 5.33 -35.12 -27.75
CA PRO A 679 4.76 -35.42 -29.07
C PRO A 679 3.59 -36.42 -28.97
N LYS A 680 2.55 -36.20 -29.76
CA LYS A 680 1.34 -37.06 -29.76
C LYS A 680 1.62 -38.54 -30.04
N SER A 681 2.67 -38.82 -30.81
CA SER A 681 3.13 -40.21 -31.12
C SER A 681 3.57 -40.97 -29.86
N ILE A 682 4.00 -40.24 -28.82
CA ILE A 682 4.42 -40.82 -27.54
C ILE A 682 3.26 -40.76 -26.53
N SER A 683 2.57 -39.60 -26.35
CA SER A 683 1.54 -39.44 -25.35
C SER A 683 0.35 -40.38 -25.55
N LYS A 684 -0.04 -40.67 -26.79
CA LYS A 684 -1.09 -41.64 -27.10
C LYS A 684 -0.81 -43.08 -26.65
N LYS A 685 0.47 -43.45 -26.49
CA LYS A 685 0.83 -44.78 -25.96
C LYS A 685 0.42 -44.93 -24.48
N PHE A 686 0.21 -43.83 -23.79
CA PHE A 686 -0.24 -43.75 -22.39
C PHE A 686 -1.72 -43.36 -22.26
N TYR A 687 -2.49 -43.40 -23.36
CA TYR A 687 -3.90 -42.99 -23.41
C TYR A 687 -4.11 -41.50 -23.05
N VAL A 688 -3.10 -40.66 -23.24
CA VAL A 688 -3.14 -39.22 -22.95
C VAL A 688 -3.13 -38.46 -24.27
N GLU A 689 -4.12 -37.59 -24.49
CA GLU A 689 -4.18 -36.78 -25.70
C GLU A 689 -3.06 -35.72 -25.73
N ARG A 690 -2.81 -35.12 -24.56
CA ARG A 690 -1.75 -34.12 -24.39
C ARG A 690 -1.09 -34.24 -23.01
N LEU A 691 0.23 -34.36 -23.02
CA LEU A 691 1.07 -34.30 -21.80
C LEU A 691 2.04 -33.13 -21.93
N ARG A 692 1.93 -32.13 -21.05
CA ARG A 692 2.90 -31.04 -20.96
C ARG A 692 3.51 -31.04 -19.58
N VAL A 693 4.84 -30.99 -19.50
CA VAL A 693 5.60 -30.75 -18.28
C VAL A 693 6.15 -29.33 -18.31
N TYR A 694 6.18 -28.66 -17.16
CA TYR A 694 6.73 -27.31 -17.11
C TYR A 694 7.43 -27.02 -15.78
N ALA A 695 8.36 -26.07 -15.84
CA ALA A 695 8.96 -25.43 -14.69
C ALA A 695 8.68 -23.93 -14.76
N SER A 696 8.32 -23.33 -13.63
CA SER A 696 8.14 -21.88 -13.52
C SER A 696 8.82 -21.32 -12.30
N GLY A 697 9.29 -20.10 -12.42
CA GLY A 697 9.85 -19.32 -11.32
C GLY A 697 9.16 -17.97 -11.23
N GLU A 698 8.84 -17.55 -10.00
CA GLU A 698 8.23 -16.26 -9.73
C GLU A 698 9.14 -15.39 -8.86
N ASN A 699 9.15 -14.08 -9.12
CA ASN A 699 9.95 -13.09 -8.40
C ASN A 699 11.44 -13.47 -8.30
N LEU A 700 12.03 -13.95 -9.41
CA LEU A 700 13.35 -14.56 -9.42
C LEU A 700 14.46 -13.59 -9.01
N PHE A 701 14.42 -12.36 -9.51
CA PHE A 701 15.34 -11.30 -9.10
C PHE A 701 14.82 -9.91 -9.46
N ALA A 702 15.41 -8.90 -8.83
CA ALA A 702 15.18 -7.49 -9.09
C ALA A 702 16.51 -6.79 -9.42
N ILE A 703 16.45 -5.85 -10.34
CA ILE A 703 17.53 -4.89 -10.63
C ILE A 703 17.09 -3.57 -10.03
N THR A 704 17.81 -3.07 -9.03
CA THR A 704 17.50 -1.85 -8.31
C THR A 704 18.77 -1.25 -7.71
N GLY A 705 18.77 0.05 -7.49
CA GLY A 705 19.80 0.74 -6.69
C GLY A 705 19.34 1.03 -5.26
N PHE A 706 18.16 0.51 -4.84
CA PHE A 706 17.69 0.64 -3.48
C PHE A 706 18.49 -0.28 -2.55
N SER A 707 19.00 0.26 -1.45
CA SER A 707 19.86 -0.49 -0.51
C SER A 707 19.08 -1.34 0.51
N GLY A 708 17.75 -1.18 0.59
CA GLY A 708 16.89 -2.02 1.45
C GLY A 708 16.46 -3.32 0.78
N MET A 709 15.56 -4.07 1.42
CA MET A 709 15.20 -5.43 1.01
C MET A 709 14.46 -5.50 -0.33
N ASP A 710 13.42 -4.71 -0.51
CA ASP A 710 12.56 -4.76 -1.69
C ASP A 710 11.92 -3.39 -1.98
N PRO A 711 12.31 -2.73 -3.09
CA PRO A 711 11.77 -1.41 -3.43
C PRO A 711 10.28 -1.42 -3.74
N GLU A 712 9.70 -2.57 -4.09
CA GLU A 712 8.28 -2.69 -4.38
C GLU A 712 7.40 -2.54 -3.13
N MET A 713 7.93 -2.90 -1.97
CA MET A 713 7.23 -2.73 -0.70
C MET A 713 7.05 -1.26 -0.33
N ARG A 714 7.86 -0.36 -0.89
CA ARG A 714 7.82 1.11 -0.67
C ARG A 714 7.99 1.52 0.79
N VAL A 715 8.47 0.62 1.60
CA VAL A 715 8.80 0.82 3.01
C VAL A 715 10.24 0.39 3.25
N SER A 716 10.82 0.90 4.32
CA SER A 716 12.20 0.55 4.67
C SER A 716 12.37 -0.93 4.98
N MET A 717 11.39 -1.51 5.65
CA MET A 717 11.41 -2.88 6.15
C MET A 717 10.03 -3.54 6.05
N GLY A 718 9.98 -4.84 5.89
CA GLY A 718 8.74 -5.60 5.85
C GLY A 718 8.95 -7.08 5.51
N TYR A 719 7.88 -7.82 5.32
CA TYR A 719 7.96 -9.21 4.92
C TYR A 719 8.46 -9.30 3.48
N SER A 720 9.57 -9.97 3.25
CA SER A 720 10.23 -10.07 1.94
C SER A 720 9.32 -10.74 0.90
N THR A 721 9.39 -10.24 -0.32
CA THR A 721 8.75 -10.90 -1.46
C THR A 721 9.40 -12.27 -1.68
N MET A 722 8.57 -13.32 -1.62
CA MET A 722 9.07 -14.69 -1.76
C MET A 722 9.38 -15.03 -3.22
N ARG A 723 10.47 -15.74 -3.46
CA ARG A 723 10.73 -16.45 -4.69
C ARG A 723 10.00 -17.79 -4.66
N GLN A 724 9.33 -18.12 -5.75
CA GLN A 724 8.62 -19.38 -5.87
C GLN A 724 9.13 -20.16 -7.08
N TYR A 725 9.35 -21.44 -6.89
CA TYR A 725 9.67 -22.38 -7.98
C TYR A 725 8.57 -23.45 -8.00
N ALA A 726 7.98 -23.66 -9.15
CA ALA A 726 6.93 -24.65 -9.33
C ALA A 726 7.25 -25.57 -10.51
N PHE A 727 6.96 -26.83 -10.33
CA PHE A 727 7.02 -27.86 -11.37
C PHE A 727 5.63 -28.45 -11.53
N GLY A 728 5.18 -28.58 -12.75
CA GLY A 728 3.82 -29.05 -12.99
C GLY A 728 3.69 -29.93 -14.22
N ILE A 729 2.60 -30.67 -14.25
CA ILE A 729 2.21 -31.54 -15.35
C ILE A 729 0.76 -31.20 -15.72
N ASN A 730 0.55 -30.97 -17.02
CA ASN A 730 -0.80 -30.80 -17.57
C ASN A 730 -1.14 -32.03 -18.41
N LEU A 731 -2.21 -32.69 -18.07
CA LEU A 731 -2.74 -33.89 -18.75
C LEU A 731 -4.10 -33.57 -19.36
N THR A 732 -4.28 -33.99 -20.62
CA THR A 732 -5.59 -34.02 -21.27
C THR A 732 -5.81 -35.44 -21.77
N PHE A 733 -6.95 -36.03 -21.43
CA PHE A 733 -7.33 -37.39 -21.81
C PHE A 733 -8.27 -37.39 -23.00
#